data_b7989c21d6ad65be2bac351a288fcd35
#
_entry.id   b7989c21d6ad65be2bac351a288fcd35
#
_cell.length_a   1.000
_cell.length_b   1.000
_cell.length_c   1.000
_cell.angle_alpha   90.00
_cell.angle_beta   90.00
_cell.angle_gamma   90.00
#
_symmetry.space_group_name_H-M   'P 1'
#
loop_
_entity.id
_entity.type
_entity.pdbx_description
1 polymer ?
#
loop_
_entity_poly.entity_id
_entity_poly.type
_entity_poly.pdbx_seq_one_letter_code
_entity_poly.pdbx_strand_id
1 'polypeptide(L)'
;MKLATNTAGGPFLARSLREKWGFSFTFLWVNLLVVTLLGSLPLASAQTKSTTGPAEKSWKQIPIPQLPAFKPQQPKRVELSNGMVIFLQEDHELPLIDGVARIRGGSVNEPAGKIGLVDIYGEVWRTGGTKTQTGDELDDFLEVRAAKVETGGGPDSTTISFSCLKGDLDDVFRVFLDVLQNPEFRADKIDIAQKGADDSISRRNDDERGIAQRESVKLAYGAENPYAHVPEYATVAAITRQDLLDWHAKYVHPNNIILGISGDFDSSAMEARLRTAFDSWPKGPVFPKNEIQYSPAKPGYYLIPKEDVNQSSIHMVTLGTTRDNPDYYAISVFNQAFGGGFSSRLFNDIRTKRGLAYGVGGGVGTNFGHPGILQIAIGTKSQSTIEAIQAAYEDIDDLARHPITDEEIQHAKDAILNAFVFRLDSPDKILSERMVYEYYGYPPDWLDKYQAEIKKVTAADVNRVAAKYMHKDQLAVLVVGNTKDFDKPLSSLGAVKEIDITIPPPPGEKQAASEETKPAASNAEGQALAAKVATAMGGLPRLQSVKTLHLAFTETEGGEPPTPIDVTLAFPDSMRVEVQTPQGLLTLVAAPNAGFMSMANMGTQSMPPAQKTEMLAQLHHDLIYIAAHADDPAFTFTAAGTEKIGDIDAAVLDIAGAIPWVRWYVDPKTGYILREKYKGLAPAGPFDGETDLSDWRAADGFTQPYLHKNKQNGKETSVVEYKKVEINPAVDAKLFEKPAAEAGASQP
;
A
#
# COMPACT_ATOMS: atom_id res chain seq x y z
N MET A 1 -25.54 -32.40 0.85
CA MET A 1 -25.97 -31.40 1.83
C MET A 1 -25.03 -30.22 1.61
N LYS A 2 -25.43 -29.28 0.74
CA LYS A 2 -24.59 -28.15 0.30
C LYS A 2 -24.63 -27.07 1.37
N LEU A 3 -23.48 -26.75 1.97
CA LEU A 3 -23.28 -25.52 2.71
C LEU A 3 -22.70 -24.47 1.74
N ALA A 4 -23.55 -23.60 1.28
CA ALA A 4 -23.17 -22.41 0.57
C ALA A 4 -22.61 -21.40 1.60
N THR A 5 -21.34 -21.07 1.51
CA THR A 5 -20.76 -19.91 2.21
C THR A 5 -21.00 -18.68 1.35
N ASN A 6 -22.11 -17.99 1.61
CA ASN A 6 -22.37 -16.66 1.07
C ASN A 6 -21.56 -15.63 1.86
N THR A 7 -20.64 -14.95 1.21
CA THR A 7 -19.99 -13.75 1.73
C THR A 7 -20.85 -12.54 1.36
N ALA A 8 -21.84 -12.25 2.21
CA ALA A 8 -22.72 -11.10 2.04
C ALA A 8 -22.04 -9.81 2.49
N GLY A 9 -22.19 -8.73 1.70
CA GLY A 9 -21.76 -7.39 2.04
C GLY A 9 -22.54 -6.80 3.23
N GLY A 10 -21.86 -6.20 4.16
CA GLY A 10 -22.49 -5.41 5.24
C GLY A 10 -22.65 -3.95 4.84
N PRO A 11 -23.36 -3.15 5.67
CA PRO A 11 -23.55 -1.71 5.42
C PRO A 11 -22.24 -0.99 5.15
N PHE A 12 -22.27 0.10 4.38
CA PHE A 12 -21.10 0.84 3.90
C PHE A 12 -20.07 1.16 4.99
N LEU A 13 -20.51 1.53 6.20
CA LEU A 13 -19.66 1.71 7.38
C LEU A 13 -19.02 0.40 7.87
N ALA A 14 -19.72 -0.71 7.79
CA ALA A 14 -19.19 -2.03 8.18
C ALA A 14 -18.21 -2.60 7.15
N ARG A 15 -18.37 -2.25 5.85
CA ARG A 15 -17.47 -2.67 4.79
C ARG A 15 -16.10 -1.99 4.87
N SER A 16 -16.06 -0.68 5.17
CA SER A 16 -14.80 0.04 5.40
C SER A 16 -13.99 -0.50 6.57
N LEU A 17 -14.65 -1.09 7.55
CA LEU A 17 -14.02 -1.75 8.69
C LEU A 17 -13.53 -3.16 8.36
N ARG A 18 -14.23 -3.89 7.47
CA ARG A 18 -13.87 -5.26 7.08
C ARG A 18 -12.64 -5.32 6.17
N GLU A 19 -12.49 -4.38 5.25
CA GLU A 19 -11.36 -4.31 4.31
C GLU A 19 -10.05 -3.82 4.96
N LYS A 20 -10.12 -3.04 6.05
CA LYS A 20 -8.93 -2.55 6.78
C LYS A 20 -8.32 -3.55 7.77
N TRP A 21 -9.03 -4.62 8.15
CA TRP A 21 -8.62 -5.54 9.23
C TRP A 21 -8.49 -7.00 8.76
N GLY A 22 -7.89 -7.21 7.59
CA GLY A 22 -7.50 -8.54 7.11
C GLY A 22 -6.36 -9.15 7.92
N PHE A 23 -6.56 -9.38 9.23
CA PHE A 23 -5.62 -10.16 10.04
C PHE A 23 -6.06 -11.61 10.08
N SER A 24 -5.23 -12.47 9.50
CA SER A 24 -5.32 -13.93 9.62
C SER A 24 -5.07 -14.35 11.08
N PHE A 25 -6.12 -14.74 11.80
CA PHE A 25 -6.05 -15.23 13.19
C PHE A 25 -5.60 -16.70 13.21
N THR A 26 -4.29 -16.97 13.10
CA THR A 26 -3.79 -18.34 13.31
C THR A 26 -2.49 -18.42 14.13
N PHE A 27 -1.99 -17.34 14.75
CA PHE A 27 -0.68 -17.39 15.42
C PHE A 27 -0.63 -16.90 16.88
N LEU A 28 -1.75 -16.90 17.63
CA LEU A 28 -1.73 -16.42 19.02
C LEU A 28 -2.11 -17.45 20.11
N TRP A 29 -2.27 -18.73 19.80
CA TRP A 29 -2.70 -19.75 20.80
C TRP A 29 -1.63 -20.72 21.27
N VAL A 30 -0.37 -20.60 20.83
CA VAL A 30 0.70 -21.56 21.22
C VAL A 30 1.62 -21.02 22.34
N ASN A 31 1.65 -19.73 22.63
CA ASN A 31 2.58 -19.17 23.62
C ASN A 31 2.01 -18.89 25.02
N LEU A 32 0.75 -19.22 25.31
CA LEU A 32 0.15 -18.98 26.64
C LEU A 32 0.06 -20.22 27.53
N LEU A 33 0.51 -21.39 27.08
CA LEU A 33 0.37 -22.66 27.84
C LEU A 33 1.67 -23.11 28.52
N VAL A 34 2.74 -22.37 28.47
CA VAL A 34 4.03 -22.74 29.09
C VAL A 34 4.33 -22.00 30.41
N VAL A 35 3.58 -20.94 30.73
CA VAL A 35 3.89 -20.10 31.91
C VAL A 35 3.10 -20.50 33.19
N THR A 36 2.09 -21.37 33.12
CA THR A 36 1.22 -21.69 34.26
C THR A 36 1.51 -23.00 34.97
N LEU A 37 2.65 -23.66 34.73
CA LEU A 37 2.97 -24.96 35.37
C LEU A 37 4.21 -24.92 36.32
N LEU A 38 4.64 -23.77 36.80
CA LEU A 38 5.79 -23.63 37.72
C LEU A 38 5.47 -22.79 38.97
N GLY A 39 4.34 -22.98 39.57
CA GLY A 39 3.94 -22.23 40.77
C GLY A 39 3.35 -23.09 41.88
N SER A 40 4.08 -24.10 42.43
CA SER A 40 3.85 -24.62 43.78
C SER A 40 4.93 -25.66 44.15
N LEU A 41 6.05 -25.20 44.67
CA LEU A 41 6.95 -26.02 45.51
C LEU A 41 7.37 -25.17 46.71
N PRO A 42 7.40 -25.76 47.94
CA PRO A 42 7.65 -25.02 49.18
C PRO A 42 9.12 -24.60 49.30
N LEU A 43 9.33 -23.38 49.79
CA LEU A 43 10.64 -22.84 50.16
C LEU A 43 11.29 -23.69 51.26
N ALA A 44 12.20 -24.55 50.89
CA ALA A 44 13.19 -25.12 51.79
C ALA A 44 14.43 -24.24 51.78
N SER A 45 14.74 -23.61 52.88
CA SER A 45 15.95 -22.85 53.10
C SER A 45 17.19 -23.77 53.02
N ALA A 46 17.85 -23.80 51.86
CA ALA A 46 19.14 -24.47 51.70
C ALA A 46 20.26 -23.43 51.91
N GLN A 47 21.06 -23.61 52.94
CA GLN A 47 22.33 -22.95 53.15
C GLN A 47 23.23 -23.20 51.96
N THR A 48 23.55 -22.16 51.17
CA THR A 48 24.50 -22.23 50.08
C THR A 48 25.91 -22.40 50.60
N LYS A 49 26.43 -23.63 50.52
CA LYS A 49 27.90 -23.82 50.45
C LYS A 49 28.37 -23.24 49.11
N SER A 50 29.18 -22.21 49.20
CA SER A 50 29.92 -21.66 48.05
C SER A 50 30.83 -22.75 47.47
N THR A 51 30.38 -23.41 46.41
CA THR A 51 31.29 -24.16 45.53
C THR A 51 31.74 -23.17 44.47
N THR A 52 33.03 -22.82 44.49
CA THR A 52 33.72 -22.15 43.41
C THR A 52 33.59 -23.05 42.14
N GLY A 53 32.53 -22.83 41.37
CA GLY A 53 32.44 -23.35 40.01
C GLY A 53 33.56 -22.77 39.15
N PRO A 54 33.98 -23.43 38.08
CA PRO A 54 34.98 -22.87 37.18
C PRO A 54 34.49 -21.50 36.70
N ALA A 55 35.37 -20.51 36.79
CA ALA A 55 35.06 -19.12 36.38
C ALA A 55 34.39 -19.11 35.00
N GLU A 56 33.20 -18.51 34.92
CA GLU A 56 32.49 -18.35 33.65
C GLU A 56 33.45 -17.73 32.64
N LYS A 57 33.79 -18.47 31.58
CA LYS A 57 34.63 -17.99 30.52
C LYS A 57 33.91 -16.83 29.85
N SER A 58 34.56 -15.66 29.79
CA SER A 58 34.07 -14.55 28.97
C SER A 58 33.77 -15.09 27.57
N TRP A 59 32.67 -14.65 26.95
CA TRP A 59 32.31 -15.04 25.59
C TRP A 59 33.48 -14.84 24.59
N LYS A 60 34.41 -13.88 24.86
CA LYS A 60 35.65 -13.66 24.10
C LYS A 60 36.66 -14.80 24.21
N GLN A 61 36.49 -15.71 25.16
CA GLN A 61 37.39 -16.88 25.39
C GLN A 61 36.79 -18.18 24.85
N ILE A 62 35.58 -18.13 24.27
CA ILE A 62 34.98 -19.29 23.60
C ILE A 62 35.70 -19.46 22.24
N PRO A 63 36.39 -20.58 22.01
CA PRO A 63 37.04 -20.81 20.72
C PRO A 63 35.94 -20.93 19.65
N ILE A 64 35.97 -20.03 18.68
CA ILE A 64 35.11 -20.15 17.49
C ILE A 64 35.77 -21.17 16.57
N PRO A 65 35.15 -22.33 16.30
CA PRO A 65 35.70 -23.32 15.38
C PRO A 65 35.78 -22.70 13.98
N GLN A 66 36.80 -23.09 13.21
CA GLN A 66 36.81 -22.72 11.80
C GLN A 66 35.60 -23.36 11.11
N LEU A 67 34.77 -22.49 10.51
CA LEU A 67 33.63 -22.95 9.71
C LEU A 67 34.19 -23.79 8.52
N PRO A 68 33.57 -24.94 8.18
CA PRO A 68 33.89 -25.67 6.99
C PRO A 68 33.66 -24.77 5.76
N ALA A 69 34.46 -25.02 4.70
CA ALA A 69 34.24 -24.25 3.48
C ALA A 69 32.82 -24.50 2.96
N PHE A 70 32.04 -23.46 2.86
CA PHE A 70 30.71 -23.51 2.30
C PHE A 70 30.78 -23.72 0.80
N LYS A 71 30.34 -24.86 0.32
CA LYS A 71 30.33 -25.26 -1.10
C LYS A 71 28.91 -25.70 -1.45
N PRO A 72 28.00 -24.77 -1.79
CA PRO A 72 26.65 -25.14 -2.17
C PRO A 72 26.66 -25.98 -3.46
N GLN A 73 25.73 -26.94 -3.52
CA GLN A 73 25.52 -27.72 -4.74
C GLN A 73 25.12 -26.77 -5.88
N GLN A 74 25.79 -26.87 -7.01
CA GLN A 74 25.53 -26.04 -8.16
C GLN A 74 24.44 -26.66 -9.04
N PRO A 75 23.44 -25.89 -9.53
CA PRO A 75 22.45 -26.42 -10.45
C PRO A 75 23.10 -26.83 -11.79
N LYS A 76 22.57 -27.90 -12.36
CA LYS A 76 22.95 -28.36 -13.69
C LYS A 76 22.39 -27.40 -14.74
N ARG A 77 23.27 -26.74 -15.53
CA ARG A 77 22.87 -25.89 -16.66
C ARG A 77 22.70 -26.73 -17.92
N VAL A 78 21.58 -26.60 -18.58
CA VAL A 78 21.25 -27.20 -19.87
C VAL A 78 20.85 -26.11 -20.84
N GLU A 79 21.31 -26.19 -22.08
CA GLU A 79 20.87 -25.29 -23.16
C GLU A 79 20.21 -26.11 -24.26
N LEU A 80 18.99 -25.76 -24.64
CA LEU A 80 18.28 -26.43 -25.72
C LEU A 80 18.70 -25.88 -27.08
N SER A 81 18.45 -26.64 -28.15
CA SER A 81 18.80 -26.25 -29.53
C SER A 81 18.10 -24.96 -29.97
N ASN A 82 16.96 -24.67 -29.38
CA ASN A 82 16.18 -23.43 -29.61
C ASN A 82 16.63 -22.22 -28.75
N GLY A 83 17.68 -22.39 -27.93
CA GLY A 83 18.29 -21.32 -27.13
C GLY A 83 17.65 -21.11 -25.75
N MET A 84 16.70 -21.94 -25.32
CA MET A 84 16.19 -21.92 -23.93
C MET A 84 17.31 -22.39 -23.01
N VAL A 85 17.54 -21.65 -21.94
CA VAL A 85 18.46 -22.03 -20.87
C VAL A 85 17.67 -22.60 -19.71
N ILE A 86 18.10 -23.74 -19.19
CA ILE A 86 17.48 -24.48 -18.11
C ILE A 86 18.50 -24.73 -17.00
N PHE A 87 18.08 -24.52 -15.76
CA PHE A 87 18.83 -24.90 -14.57
C PHE A 87 18.04 -25.92 -13.77
N LEU A 88 18.69 -27.05 -13.41
CA LEU A 88 18.13 -28.14 -12.63
C LEU A 88 18.85 -28.26 -11.30
N GLN A 89 18.12 -28.17 -10.20
CA GLN A 89 18.62 -28.27 -8.83
C GLN A 89 17.90 -29.38 -8.09
N GLU A 90 18.52 -30.55 -7.97
CA GLU A 90 17.94 -31.66 -7.22
C GLU A 90 17.96 -31.38 -5.73
N ASP A 91 16.84 -31.66 -5.08
CA ASP A 91 16.65 -31.60 -3.63
C ASP A 91 15.64 -32.67 -3.20
N HIS A 92 16.13 -33.68 -2.48
CA HIS A 92 15.32 -34.82 -2.06
C HIS A 92 14.86 -34.73 -0.59
N GLU A 93 14.98 -33.57 0.03
CA GLU A 93 14.57 -33.37 1.43
C GLU A 93 13.06 -33.45 1.61
N LEU A 94 12.31 -32.85 0.68
CA LEU A 94 10.85 -32.86 0.65
C LEU A 94 10.35 -33.33 -0.71
N PRO A 95 9.18 -34.01 -0.78
CA PRO A 95 8.60 -34.45 -2.06
C PRO A 95 7.93 -33.31 -2.83
N LEU A 96 8.63 -32.16 -2.96
CA LEU A 96 8.17 -30.95 -3.64
C LEU A 96 8.95 -30.74 -4.92
N ILE A 97 8.33 -30.11 -5.90
CA ILE A 97 8.95 -29.64 -7.13
C ILE A 97 8.48 -28.23 -7.41
N ASP A 98 9.42 -27.32 -7.51
CA ASP A 98 9.22 -25.92 -7.83
C ASP A 98 9.87 -25.59 -9.18
N GLY A 99 9.21 -24.73 -9.95
CA GLY A 99 9.76 -24.26 -11.21
C GLY A 99 9.47 -22.79 -11.43
N VAL A 100 10.41 -22.05 -12.01
CA VAL A 100 10.22 -20.65 -12.40
C VAL A 100 10.84 -20.38 -13.76
N ALA A 101 10.06 -19.85 -14.69
CA ALA A 101 10.55 -19.34 -15.95
C ALA A 101 10.62 -17.80 -15.86
N ARG A 102 11.79 -17.24 -16.09
CA ARG A 102 12.04 -15.82 -16.23
C ARG A 102 12.15 -15.47 -17.71
N ILE A 103 11.32 -14.57 -18.17
CA ILE A 103 11.22 -14.14 -19.56
C ILE A 103 11.70 -12.69 -19.65
N ARG A 104 12.60 -12.39 -20.59
CA ARG A 104 13.06 -11.01 -20.85
C ARG A 104 11.91 -10.16 -21.37
N GLY A 105 11.80 -8.96 -20.89
CA GLY A 105 10.70 -8.03 -21.16
C GLY A 105 9.92 -7.72 -19.89
N GLY A 106 9.99 -6.47 -19.46
CA GLY A 106 9.37 -5.95 -18.25
C GLY A 106 8.84 -4.55 -18.47
N SER A 107 8.37 -3.88 -17.41
CA SER A 107 7.72 -2.57 -17.52
C SER A 107 8.60 -1.49 -18.16
N VAL A 108 9.92 -1.61 -18.12
CA VAL A 108 10.85 -0.73 -18.85
C VAL A 108 10.72 -0.82 -20.39
N ASN A 109 9.99 -1.81 -20.89
CA ASN A 109 9.76 -2.03 -22.33
C ASN A 109 8.33 -1.65 -22.74
N GLU A 110 7.53 -1.12 -21.84
CA GLU A 110 6.16 -0.69 -22.12
C GLU A 110 6.12 0.49 -23.08
N PRO A 111 5.13 0.55 -23.98
CA PRO A 111 4.83 1.76 -24.71
C PRO A 111 4.43 2.91 -23.77
N ALA A 112 4.92 4.12 -24.00
CA ALA A 112 4.65 5.28 -23.13
C ALA A 112 3.15 5.55 -22.88
N GLY A 113 2.26 5.23 -23.84
CA GLY A 113 0.81 5.38 -23.68
C GLY A 113 0.11 4.23 -22.96
N LYS A 114 0.84 3.19 -22.51
CA LYS A 114 0.30 1.97 -21.90
C LYS A 114 1.11 1.51 -20.68
N ILE A 115 1.53 2.46 -19.88
CA ILE A 115 2.24 2.17 -18.63
C ILE A 115 1.28 1.47 -17.67
N GLY A 116 1.72 0.36 -17.07
CA GLY A 116 0.90 -0.59 -16.32
C GLY A 116 0.52 -1.84 -17.11
N LEU A 117 0.90 -1.92 -18.41
CA LEU A 117 0.64 -3.09 -19.25
C LEU A 117 1.23 -4.36 -18.67
N VAL A 118 2.46 -4.31 -18.15
CA VAL A 118 3.18 -5.49 -17.64
C VAL A 118 2.57 -5.98 -16.33
N ASP A 119 2.09 -5.10 -15.50
CA ASP A 119 1.43 -5.47 -14.26
C ASP A 119 0.09 -6.18 -14.56
N ILE A 120 -0.75 -5.59 -15.44
CA ILE A 120 -2.01 -6.20 -15.88
C ILE A 120 -1.74 -7.51 -16.64
N TYR A 121 -0.73 -7.53 -17.52
CA TYR A 121 -0.32 -8.75 -18.21
C TYR A 121 0.09 -9.84 -17.23
N GLY A 122 0.93 -9.53 -16.25
CA GLY A 122 1.40 -10.46 -15.25
C GLY A 122 0.27 -11.07 -14.42
N GLU A 123 -0.73 -10.28 -14.05
CA GLU A 123 -1.91 -10.74 -13.32
C GLU A 123 -2.86 -11.58 -14.22
N VAL A 124 -3.21 -11.05 -15.38
CA VAL A 124 -4.22 -11.67 -16.25
C VAL A 124 -3.67 -12.85 -17.04
N TRP A 125 -2.35 -13.00 -17.16
CA TRP A 125 -1.74 -14.13 -17.87
C TRP A 125 -2.20 -15.48 -17.33
N ARG A 126 -2.31 -15.62 -16.02
CA ARG A 126 -2.82 -16.83 -15.38
C ARG A 126 -4.32 -16.72 -15.06
N THR A 127 -4.77 -15.62 -14.46
CA THR A 127 -6.16 -15.46 -14.03
C THR A 127 -7.14 -15.39 -15.20
N GLY A 128 -6.69 -14.91 -16.36
CA GLY A 128 -7.44 -14.94 -17.62
C GLY A 128 -7.65 -16.32 -18.20
N GLY A 129 -7.01 -17.35 -17.63
CA GLY A 129 -7.12 -18.74 -18.05
C GLY A 129 -6.45 -19.02 -19.40
N THR A 130 -6.68 -20.21 -19.91
CA THR A 130 -6.16 -20.70 -21.19
C THR A 130 -7.30 -20.93 -22.19
N LYS A 131 -6.96 -21.33 -23.40
CA LYS A 131 -7.95 -21.73 -24.41
C LYS A 131 -8.79 -22.95 -23.98
N THR A 132 -8.27 -23.76 -23.05
CA THR A 132 -8.90 -25.02 -22.62
C THR A 132 -9.57 -24.92 -21.27
N GLN A 133 -9.16 -23.99 -20.40
CA GLN A 133 -9.68 -23.84 -19.03
C GLN A 133 -9.82 -22.34 -18.68
N THR A 134 -10.87 -22.01 -17.95
CA THR A 134 -11.03 -20.69 -17.35
C THR A 134 -10.06 -20.49 -16.17
N GLY A 135 -9.86 -19.26 -15.71
CA GLY A 135 -9.07 -19.00 -14.50
C GLY A 135 -9.62 -19.70 -13.27
N ASP A 136 -10.95 -19.68 -13.10
CA ASP A 136 -11.64 -20.31 -11.98
C ASP A 136 -11.53 -21.85 -12.00
N GLU A 137 -11.60 -22.48 -13.20
CA GLU A 137 -11.34 -23.92 -13.35
C GLU A 137 -9.88 -24.28 -13.05
N LEU A 138 -8.93 -23.39 -13.37
CA LEU A 138 -7.52 -23.55 -13.00
C LEU A 138 -7.35 -23.43 -11.49
N ASP A 139 -8.03 -22.49 -10.82
CA ASP A 139 -8.02 -22.34 -9.38
C ASP A 139 -8.51 -23.61 -8.69
N ASP A 140 -9.70 -24.10 -9.04
CA ASP A 140 -10.27 -25.34 -8.50
C ASP A 140 -9.33 -26.55 -8.69
N PHE A 141 -8.71 -26.64 -9.88
CA PHE A 141 -7.80 -27.74 -10.21
C PHE A 141 -6.53 -27.72 -9.36
N LEU A 142 -5.95 -26.55 -9.16
CA LEU A 142 -4.70 -26.35 -8.40
C LEU A 142 -4.95 -26.45 -6.89
N GLU A 143 -6.05 -25.87 -6.39
CA GLU A 143 -6.39 -25.87 -4.96
C GLU A 143 -6.58 -27.27 -4.40
N VAL A 144 -7.28 -28.16 -5.11
CA VAL A 144 -7.47 -29.56 -4.70
C VAL A 144 -6.14 -30.31 -4.53
N ARG A 145 -5.07 -29.87 -5.23
CA ARG A 145 -3.73 -30.45 -5.18
C ARG A 145 -2.76 -29.70 -4.27
N ALA A 146 -3.21 -28.64 -3.61
CA ALA A 146 -2.34 -27.70 -2.92
C ALA A 146 -1.15 -27.22 -3.80
N ALA A 147 -1.39 -27.16 -5.12
CA ALA A 147 -0.41 -26.75 -6.12
C ALA A 147 -0.65 -25.29 -6.52
N LYS A 148 0.36 -24.69 -7.15
CA LYS A 148 0.30 -23.31 -7.66
C LYS A 148 0.88 -23.24 -9.06
N VAL A 149 0.27 -22.39 -9.87
CA VAL A 149 0.85 -21.83 -11.09
C VAL A 149 0.57 -20.34 -11.03
N GLU A 150 1.63 -19.53 -10.97
CA GLU A 150 1.50 -18.08 -10.78
C GLU A 150 2.27 -17.33 -11.85
N THR A 151 1.77 -16.14 -12.19
CA THR A 151 2.42 -15.25 -13.16
C THR A 151 2.61 -13.86 -12.57
N GLY A 152 3.59 -13.11 -13.09
CA GLY A 152 3.86 -11.77 -12.60
C GLY A 152 4.68 -10.94 -13.57
N GLY A 153 4.51 -9.62 -13.45
CA GLY A 153 5.30 -8.60 -14.12
C GLY A 153 6.35 -7.99 -13.20
N GLY A 154 7.41 -7.47 -13.78
CA GLY A 154 8.43 -6.72 -13.06
C GLY A 154 9.18 -5.75 -13.99
N PRO A 155 10.10 -4.95 -13.45
CA PRO A 155 10.77 -3.92 -14.25
C PRO A 155 11.51 -4.46 -15.47
N ASP A 156 12.27 -5.54 -15.30
CA ASP A 156 13.13 -6.08 -16.37
C ASP A 156 12.56 -7.36 -17.00
N SER A 157 11.68 -8.07 -16.32
CA SER A 157 11.23 -9.41 -16.74
C SER A 157 9.81 -9.70 -16.32
N THR A 158 9.15 -10.59 -17.06
CA THR A 158 7.95 -11.29 -16.62
C THR A 158 8.30 -12.71 -16.15
N THR A 159 7.47 -13.28 -15.30
CA THR A 159 7.71 -14.61 -14.71
C THR A 159 6.45 -15.46 -14.74
N ILE A 160 6.64 -16.76 -14.90
CA ILE A 160 5.64 -17.77 -14.58
C ILE A 160 6.31 -18.86 -13.74
N SER A 161 5.65 -19.28 -12.68
CA SER A 161 6.16 -20.30 -11.74
C SER A 161 5.13 -21.38 -11.49
N PHE A 162 5.58 -22.52 -11.03
CA PHE A 162 4.73 -23.58 -10.49
C PHE A 162 5.35 -24.18 -9.22
N SER A 163 4.48 -24.71 -8.37
CA SER A 163 4.85 -25.47 -7.17
C SER A 163 3.86 -26.62 -6.96
N CYS A 164 4.36 -27.82 -6.72
CA CYS A 164 3.51 -29.00 -6.53
C CYS A 164 4.20 -30.11 -5.75
N LEU A 165 3.41 -31.06 -5.27
CA LEU A 165 3.93 -32.34 -4.82
C LEU A 165 4.50 -33.12 -6.03
N LYS A 166 5.55 -33.92 -5.80
CA LYS A 166 6.18 -34.78 -6.83
C LYS A 166 5.16 -35.67 -7.57
N GLY A 167 4.14 -36.16 -6.85
CA GLY A 167 3.10 -37.03 -7.43
C GLY A 167 2.16 -36.29 -8.39
N ASP A 168 2.04 -34.97 -8.30
CA ASP A 168 1.15 -34.14 -9.12
C ASP A 168 1.90 -33.45 -10.27
N LEU A 169 3.21 -33.68 -10.42
CA LEU A 169 4.04 -32.98 -11.38
C LEU A 169 3.50 -33.05 -12.82
N ASP A 170 3.04 -34.22 -13.26
CA ASP A 170 2.57 -34.37 -14.64
C ASP A 170 1.35 -33.49 -14.94
N ASP A 171 0.45 -33.40 -14.00
CA ASP A 171 -0.76 -32.62 -14.10
C ASP A 171 -0.50 -31.10 -14.00
N VAL A 172 0.32 -30.70 -13.01
CA VAL A 172 0.63 -29.28 -12.78
C VAL A 172 1.57 -28.73 -13.86
N PHE A 173 2.53 -29.53 -14.33
CA PHE A 173 3.40 -29.12 -15.43
C PHE A 173 2.63 -28.96 -16.75
N ARG A 174 1.59 -29.78 -17.00
CA ARG A 174 0.70 -29.59 -18.15
C ARG A 174 -0.05 -28.26 -18.08
N VAL A 175 -0.57 -27.88 -16.88
CA VAL A 175 -1.17 -26.56 -16.66
C VAL A 175 -0.17 -25.45 -16.87
N PHE A 176 1.04 -25.58 -16.30
CA PHE A 176 2.11 -24.60 -16.48
C PHE A 176 2.43 -24.38 -17.97
N LEU A 177 2.54 -25.46 -18.77
CA LEU A 177 2.77 -25.37 -20.21
C LEU A 177 1.62 -24.69 -20.95
N ASP A 178 0.36 -24.98 -20.56
CA ASP A 178 -0.81 -24.40 -21.22
C ASP A 178 -0.92 -22.90 -20.91
N VAL A 179 -0.71 -22.50 -19.66
CA VAL A 179 -0.65 -21.06 -19.28
C VAL A 179 0.54 -20.37 -19.96
N LEU A 180 1.71 -21.01 -20.02
CA LEU A 180 2.90 -20.46 -20.68
C LEU A 180 2.70 -20.21 -22.18
N GLN A 181 1.99 -21.10 -22.89
CA GLN A 181 1.95 -21.11 -24.36
C GLN A 181 0.61 -20.69 -24.95
N ASN A 182 -0.50 -20.85 -24.23
CA ASN A 182 -1.86 -20.70 -24.74
C ASN A 182 -2.76 -19.83 -23.85
N PRO A 183 -2.31 -18.70 -23.30
CA PRO A 183 -3.18 -17.86 -22.48
C PRO A 183 -4.33 -17.26 -23.30
N GLU A 184 -5.49 -17.08 -22.68
CA GLU A 184 -6.67 -16.53 -23.37
C GLU A 184 -6.90 -15.03 -23.07
N PHE A 185 -6.40 -14.50 -21.94
CA PHE A 185 -6.58 -13.10 -21.52
C PHE A 185 -8.04 -12.65 -21.60
N ARG A 186 -8.94 -13.30 -20.85
CA ARG A 186 -10.37 -13.00 -20.88
C ARG A 186 -10.68 -11.58 -20.44
N ALA A 187 -11.63 -10.94 -21.12
CA ALA A 187 -11.93 -9.52 -20.94
C ALA A 187 -12.40 -9.17 -19.51
N ASP A 188 -13.22 -10.03 -18.91
CA ASP A 188 -13.70 -9.85 -17.53
C ASP A 188 -12.56 -9.81 -16.50
N LYS A 189 -11.50 -10.59 -16.70
CA LYS A 189 -10.32 -10.57 -15.82
C LYS A 189 -9.43 -9.34 -16.08
N ILE A 190 -9.37 -8.86 -17.32
CA ILE A 190 -8.72 -7.58 -17.65
C ILE A 190 -9.44 -6.43 -16.95
N ASP A 191 -10.79 -6.41 -17.01
CA ASP A 191 -11.59 -5.38 -16.34
C ASP A 191 -11.36 -5.37 -14.81
N ILE A 192 -11.19 -6.55 -14.20
CA ILE A 192 -10.87 -6.67 -12.77
C ILE A 192 -9.48 -6.12 -12.48
N ALA A 193 -8.46 -6.50 -13.27
CA ALA A 193 -7.09 -6.03 -13.09
C ALA A 193 -6.98 -4.51 -13.29
N GLN A 194 -7.67 -3.95 -14.29
CA GLN A 194 -7.74 -2.50 -14.52
C GLN A 194 -8.36 -1.78 -13.33
N LYS A 195 -9.46 -2.28 -12.75
CA LYS A 195 -10.06 -1.71 -11.53
C LYS A 195 -9.11 -1.76 -10.34
N GLY A 196 -8.38 -2.87 -10.17
CA GLY A 196 -7.34 -2.99 -9.14
C GLY A 196 -6.21 -1.97 -9.32
N ALA A 197 -5.80 -1.73 -10.57
CA ALA A 197 -4.82 -0.70 -10.90
C ALA A 197 -5.37 0.72 -10.60
N ASP A 198 -6.63 1.00 -10.96
CA ASP A 198 -7.30 2.27 -10.67
C ASP A 198 -7.41 2.51 -9.16
N ASP A 199 -7.76 1.49 -8.37
CA ASP A 199 -7.78 1.58 -6.91
C ASP A 199 -6.38 1.89 -6.34
N SER A 200 -5.34 1.28 -6.91
CA SER A 200 -3.95 1.54 -6.52
C SER A 200 -3.51 2.96 -6.86
N ILE A 201 -3.90 3.47 -8.04
CA ILE A 201 -3.64 4.85 -8.46
C ILE A 201 -4.34 5.83 -7.51
N SER A 202 -5.60 5.59 -7.14
CA SER A 202 -6.37 6.47 -6.26
C SER A 202 -5.72 6.65 -4.88
N ARG A 203 -5.05 5.62 -4.39
CA ARG A 203 -4.43 5.58 -3.05
C ARG A 203 -2.93 5.86 -3.02
N ARG A 204 -2.31 6.09 -4.17
CA ARG A 204 -0.83 6.23 -4.26
C ARG A 204 -0.24 7.40 -3.48
N ASN A 205 -1.10 8.32 -3.00
CA ASN A 205 -0.72 9.49 -2.21
C ASN A 205 -1.18 9.40 -0.74
N ASP A 206 -1.65 8.24 -0.26
CA ASP A 206 -2.12 8.09 1.12
C ASP A 206 -0.97 8.06 2.13
N ASP A 207 0.19 7.53 1.76
CA ASP A 207 1.32 7.27 2.65
C ASP A 207 2.56 8.09 2.25
N GLU A 208 3.15 8.79 3.22
CA GLU A 208 4.32 9.65 3.00
C GLU A 208 5.56 8.89 2.52
N ARG A 209 5.71 7.63 2.92
CA ARG A 209 6.87 6.80 2.52
C ARG A 209 6.72 6.32 1.09
N GLY A 210 5.52 5.89 0.70
CA GLY A 210 5.20 5.50 -0.67
C GLY A 210 5.39 6.65 -1.64
N ILE A 211 4.94 7.86 -1.27
CA ILE A 211 5.19 9.09 -2.03
C ILE A 211 6.69 9.34 -2.16
N ALA A 212 7.43 9.35 -1.05
CA ALA A 212 8.86 9.63 -1.05
C ALA A 212 9.64 8.60 -1.87
N GLN A 213 9.30 7.30 -1.78
CA GLN A 213 9.94 6.26 -2.57
C GLN A 213 9.70 6.47 -4.07
N ARG A 214 8.46 6.70 -4.50
CA ARG A 214 8.10 6.92 -5.90
C ARG A 214 8.77 8.17 -6.48
N GLU A 215 8.67 9.29 -5.79
CA GLU A 215 9.18 10.56 -6.32
C GLU A 215 10.71 10.64 -6.25
N SER A 216 11.35 9.98 -5.28
CA SER A 216 12.80 9.89 -5.22
C SER A 216 13.41 9.11 -6.41
N VAL A 217 12.71 8.10 -6.93
CA VAL A 217 13.13 7.38 -8.15
C VAL A 217 13.09 8.31 -9.36
N LYS A 218 12.03 9.14 -9.48
CA LYS A 218 11.94 10.16 -10.53
C LYS A 218 13.05 11.21 -10.43
N LEU A 219 13.41 11.62 -9.22
CA LEU A 219 14.52 12.54 -8.99
C LEU A 219 15.87 11.92 -9.35
N ALA A 220 16.07 10.64 -9.05
CA ALA A 220 17.34 9.96 -9.28
C ALA A 220 17.55 9.56 -10.74
N TYR A 221 16.52 9.11 -11.46
CA TYR A 221 16.63 8.60 -12.82
C TYR A 221 16.14 9.61 -13.89
N GLY A 222 15.30 10.57 -13.49
CA GLY A 222 14.54 11.44 -14.38
C GLY A 222 13.11 10.93 -14.55
N ALA A 223 12.14 11.86 -14.64
CA ALA A 223 10.71 11.52 -14.72
C ALA A 223 10.33 10.68 -15.95
N GLU A 224 11.03 10.92 -17.07
CA GLU A 224 10.82 10.22 -18.34
C GLU A 224 11.58 8.88 -18.44
N ASN A 225 12.31 8.50 -17.38
CA ASN A 225 13.05 7.24 -17.37
C ASN A 225 12.09 6.06 -17.17
N PRO A 226 12.18 4.97 -17.95
CA PRO A 226 11.27 3.83 -17.83
C PRO A 226 11.21 3.21 -16.42
N TYR A 227 12.30 3.25 -15.65
CA TYR A 227 12.31 2.79 -14.25
C TYR A 227 11.57 3.74 -13.29
N ALA A 228 11.24 4.95 -13.72
CA ALA A 228 10.53 5.95 -12.94
C ALA A 228 9.06 6.12 -13.37
N HIS A 229 8.63 5.44 -14.42
CA HIS A 229 7.24 5.47 -14.87
C HIS A 229 6.31 4.90 -13.80
N VAL A 230 5.13 5.49 -13.70
CA VAL A 230 4.03 5.01 -12.85
C VAL A 230 2.74 4.96 -13.68
N PRO A 231 1.87 3.98 -13.47
CA PRO A 231 0.57 3.92 -14.14
C PRO A 231 -0.30 5.15 -13.82
N GLU A 232 -1.06 5.58 -14.82
CA GLU A 232 -2.10 6.59 -14.71
C GLU A 232 -3.41 6.01 -15.21
N TYR A 233 -4.56 6.55 -14.77
CA TYR A 233 -5.88 6.12 -15.27
C TYR A 233 -5.95 6.09 -16.79
N ALA A 234 -5.37 7.09 -17.47
CA ALA A 234 -5.37 7.16 -18.91
C ALA A 234 -4.54 6.06 -19.58
N THR A 235 -3.39 5.67 -19.00
CA THR A 235 -2.53 4.62 -19.53
C THR A 235 -3.12 3.24 -19.29
N VAL A 236 -3.72 3.02 -18.11
CA VAL A 236 -4.42 1.78 -17.73
C VAL A 236 -5.65 1.57 -18.62
N ALA A 237 -6.50 2.58 -18.78
CA ALA A 237 -7.69 2.52 -19.63
C ALA A 237 -7.36 2.28 -21.13
N ALA A 238 -6.16 2.62 -21.58
CA ALA A 238 -5.72 2.38 -22.95
C ALA A 238 -5.27 0.94 -23.21
N ILE A 239 -5.12 0.10 -22.19
CA ILE A 239 -4.66 -1.28 -22.29
C ILE A 239 -5.82 -2.15 -22.77
N THR A 240 -5.60 -2.92 -23.83
CA THR A 240 -6.59 -3.80 -24.43
C THR A 240 -6.13 -5.26 -24.38
N ARG A 241 -7.06 -6.19 -24.55
CA ARG A 241 -6.74 -7.61 -24.72
C ARG A 241 -5.70 -7.86 -25.82
N GLN A 242 -5.77 -7.12 -26.93
CA GLN A 242 -4.82 -7.25 -28.03
C GLN A 242 -3.40 -6.89 -27.59
N ASP A 243 -3.24 -5.90 -26.71
CA ASP A 243 -1.92 -5.53 -26.20
C ASP A 243 -1.28 -6.65 -25.38
N LEU A 244 -2.08 -7.38 -24.57
CA LEU A 244 -1.60 -8.53 -23.82
C LEU A 244 -1.19 -9.67 -24.74
N LEU A 245 -1.97 -9.95 -25.79
CA LEU A 245 -1.64 -10.94 -26.81
C LEU A 245 -0.36 -10.55 -27.59
N ASP A 246 -0.23 -9.29 -27.98
CA ASP A 246 0.94 -8.78 -28.69
C ASP A 246 2.19 -8.83 -27.81
N TRP A 247 2.06 -8.49 -26.51
CA TRP A 247 3.13 -8.63 -25.52
C TRP A 247 3.59 -10.08 -25.42
N HIS A 248 2.63 -10.99 -25.24
CA HIS A 248 2.91 -12.42 -25.14
C HIS A 248 3.63 -12.94 -26.38
N ALA A 249 3.08 -12.64 -27.57
CA ALA A 249 3.66 -13.04 -28.85
C ALA A 249 5.05 -12.47 -29.10
N LYS A 250 5.35 -11.27 -28.56
CA LYS A 250 6.65 -10.60 -28.74
C LYS A 250 7.73 -11.13 -27.83
N TYR A 251 7.39 -11.51 -26.58
CA TYR A 251 8.40 -11.79 -25.57
C TYR A 251 8.48 -13.27 -25.14
N VAL A 252 7.40 -14.05 -25.26
CA VAL A 252 7.37 -15.43 -24.78
C VAL A 252 7.88 -16.38 -25.88
N HIS A 253 9.20 -16.52 -25.92
CA HIS A 253 9.91 -17.40 -26.86
C HIS A 253 11.00 -18.18 -26.14
N PRO A 254 11.35 -19.40 -26.56
CA PRO A 254 12.31 -20.25 -25.86
C PRO A 254 13.68 -19.59 -25.65
N ASN A 255 14.21 -18.91 -26.67
CA ASN A 255 15.51 -18.20 -26.58
C ASN A 255 15.45 -16.92 -25.71
N ASN A 256 14.30 -16.58 -25.19
CA ASN A 256 14.10 -15.45 -24.28
C ASN A 256 13.80 -15.90 -22.84
N ILE A 257 13.76 -17.22 -22.60
CA ILE A 257 13.38 -17.84 -21.33
C ILE A 257 14.58 -18.47 -20.65
N ILE A 258 14.72 -18.22 -19.35
CA ILE A 258 15.56 -18.96 -18.44
C ILE A 258 14.63 -19.69 -17.47
N LEU A 259 14.64 -21.03 -17.50
CA LEU A 259 13.82 -21.89 -16.66
C LEU A 259 14.66 -22.51 -15.56
N GLY A 260 14.28 -22.34 -14.31
CA GLY A 260 14.86 -23.03 -13.16
C GLY A 260 13.86 -24.02 -12.59
N ILE A 261 14.31 -25.22 -12.26
CA ILE A 261 13.52 -26.25 -11.56
C ILE A 261 14.33 -26.78 -10.39
N SER A 262 13.73 -26.80 -9.21
CA SER A 262 14.28 -27.38 -7.97
C SER A 262 13.34 -28.41 -7.38
N GLY A 263 13.87 -29.37 -6.60
CA GLY A 263 13.09 -30.31 -5.83
C GLY A 263 13.41 -31.79 -6.06
N ASP A 264 12.47 -32.65 -5.69
CA ASP A 264 12.64 -34.11 -5.66
C ASP A 264 12.44 -34.77 -7.04
N PHE A 265 13.45 -34.70 -7.87
CA PHE A 265 13.49 -35.36 -9.19
C PHE A 265 14.88 -35.89 -9.53
N ASP A 266 14.96 -36.75 -10.52
CA ASP A 266 16.21 -37.10 -11.20
C ASP A 266 16.48 -36.12 -12.35
N SER A 267 17.67 -35.51 -12.38
CA SER A 267 17.99 -34.47 -13.38
C SER A 267 17.98 -34.98 -14.82
N SER A 268 18.27 -36.27 -15.05
CA SER A 268 18.30 -36.82 -16.41
C SER A 268 16.89 -37.07 -16.92
N ALA A 269 15.99 -37.55 -16.03
CA ALA A 269 14.58 -37.73 -16.34
C ALA A 269 13.87 -36.38 -16.54
N MET A 270 14.18 -35.40 -15.71
CA MET A 270 13.64 -34.04 -15.83
C MET A 270 14.12 -33.39 -17.14
N GLU A 271 15.42 -33.46 -17.46
CA GLU A 271 15.96 -32.97 -18.73
C GLU A 271 15.24 -33.58 -19.93
N ALA A 272 15.04 -34.91 -19.94
CA ALA A 272 14.34 -35.59 -21.03
C ALA A 272 12.88 -35.11 -21.19
N ARG A 273 12.18 -34.88 -20.07
CA ARG A 273 10.83 -34.29 -20.03
C ARG A 273 10.82 -32.88 -20.65
N LEU A 274 11.73 -32.00 -20.23
CA LEU A 274 11.83 -30.64 -20.70
C LEU A 274 12.21 -30.57 -22.18
N ARG A 275 13.09 -31.44 -22.66
CA ARG A 275 13.40 -31.56 -24.09
C ARG A 275 12.15 -31.96 -24.88
N THR A 276 11.36 -32.91 -24.38
CA THR A 276 10.11 -33.31 -25.03
C THR A 276 9.13 -32.17 -25.11
N ALA A 277 9.04 -31.33 -24.06
CA ALA A 277 8.13 -30.22 -24.00
C ALA A 277 8.55 -29.02 -24.86
N PHE A 278 9.86 -28.74 -24.96
CA PHE A 278 10.35 -27.49 -25.49
C PHE A 278 11.21 -27.55 -26.76
N ASP A 279 11.87 -28.67 -27.09
CA ASP A 279 12.84 -28.74 -28.22
C ASP A 279 12.17 -28.34 -29.56
N SER A 280 10.89 -28.66 -29.74
CA SER A 280 10.14 -28.31 -30.96
C SER A 280 9.61 -26.89 -31.00
N TRP A 281 9.71 -26.13 -29.88
CA TRP A 281 9.22 -24.75 -29.82
C TRP A 281 10.15 -23.82 -30.62
N PRO A 282 9.64 -23.10 -31.64
CA PRO A 282 10.50 -22.32 -32.54
C PRO A 282 11.12 -21.12 -31.82
N LYS A 283 12.34 -20.76 -32.22
CA LYS A 283 13.00 -19.54 -31.75
C LYS A 283 12.21 -18.30 -32.15
N GLY A 284 12.14 -17.34 -31.22
CA GLY A 284 11.67 -16.00 -31.51
C GLY A 284 12.81 -15.03 -31.89
N PRO A 285 12.47 -13.77 -32.07
CA PRO A 285 13.43 -12.69 -32.25
C PRO A 285 14.43 -12.61 -31.11
N VAL A 286 15.62 -12.07 -31.38
CA VAL A 286 16.57 -11.74 -30.31
C VAL A 286 16.03 -10.55 -29.53
N PHE A 287 16.03 -10.67 -28.20
CA PHE A 287 15.59 -9.57 -27.33
C PHE A 287 16.50 -8.34 -27.52
N PRO A 288 15.94 -7.17 -27.86
CA PRO A 288 16.74 -5.97 -28.06
C PRO A 288 17.32 -5.47 -26.74
N LYS A 289 18.57 -5.05 -26.75
CA LYS A 289 19.16 -4.33 -25.62
C LYS A 289 18.69 -2.87 -25.66
N ASN A 290 17.96 -2.46 -24.65
CA ASN A 290 17.49 -1.06 -24.54
C ASN A 290 18.63 -0.17 -24.04
N GLU A 291 18.85 0.95 -24.72
CA GLU A 291 19.69 2.04 -24.22
C GLU A 291 18.78 3.03 -23.45
N ILE A 292 18.83 2.93 -22.12
CA ILE A 292 18.05 3.80 -21.25
C ILE A 292 18.88 5.01 -20.85
N GLN A 293 18.31 6.21 -21.05
CA GLN A 293 18.95 7.47 -20.68
C GLN A 293 18.57 7.85 -19.26
N TYR A 294 19.52 8.41 -18.52
CA TYR A 294 19.34 8.87 -17.14
C TYR A 294 19.53 10.37 -17.09
N SER A 295 18.58 11.08 -16.49
CA SER A 295 18.58 12.53 -16.35
C SER A 295 18.25 12.92 -14.91
N PRO A 296 19.16 12.72 -13.95
CA PRO A 296 18.94 13.06 -12.56
C PRO A 296 18.49 14.51 -12.39
N ALA A 297 17.63 14.75 -11.42
CA ALA A 297 17.24 16.10 -11.04
C ALA A 297 18.45 16.90 -10.56
N LYS A 298 18.39 18.22 -10.72
CA LYS A 298 19.43 19.10 -10.19
C LYS A 298 19.52 18.97 -8.67
N PRO A 299 20.72 19.03 -8.09
CA PRO A 299 20.87 19.07 -6.65
C PRO A 299 20.07 20.23 -6.04
N GLY A 300 19.52 20.04 -4.85
CA GLY A 300 18.70 21.03 -4.16
C GLY A 300 17.57 20.40 -3.34
N TYR A 301 16.63 21.22 -2.88
CA TYR A 301 15.56 20.80 -1.99
C TYR A 301 14.23 20.73 -2.73
N TYR A 302 13.54 19.60 -2.54
CA TYR A 302 12.26 19.28 -3.12
C TYR A 302 11.27 18.99 -2.01
N LEU A 303 10.06 19.53 -2.11
CA LEU A 303 9.05 19.44 -1.06
C LEU A 303 7.75 18.89 -1.64
N ILE A 304 7.16 17.95 -0.94
CA ILE A 304 5.77 17.52 -1.11
C ILE A 304 5.07 17.75 0.22
N PRO A 305 4.25 18.82 0.34
CA PRO A 305 3.47 19.07 1.53
C PRO A 305 2.44 17.95 1.75
N LYS A 306 2.40 17.39 2.97
CA LYS A 306 1.40 16.40 3.40
C LYS A 306 1.00 16.74 4.84
N GLU A 307 -0.15 17.40 4.98
CA GLU A 307 -0.56 18.01 6.26
C GLU A 307 -1.18 17.01 7.26
N ASP A 308 -1.58 15.84 6.80
CA ASP A 308 -2.26 14.80 7.57
C ASP A 308 -1.29 13.77 8.22
N VAL A 309 0.02 14.07 8.24
CA VAL A 309 1.05 13.21 8.84
C VAL A 309 1.82 13.92 9.94
N ASN A 310 2.33 13.15 10.91
CA ASN A 310 3.17 13.63 12.01
C ASN A 310 4.65 13.24 11.87
N GLN A 311 5.00 12.59 10.77
CA GLN A 311 6.35 12.21 10.41
C GLN A 311 6.73 12.81 9.07
N SER A 312 8.03 12.98 8.87
CA SER A 312 8.61 13.34 7.59
C SER A 312 9.39 12.16 7.02
N SER A 313 9.16 11.87 5.74
CA SER A 313 9.99 10.96 4.97
C SER A 313 10.98 11.78 4.14
N ILE A 314 12.27 11.60 4.36
CA ILE A 314 13.36 12.35 3.73
C ILE A 314 14.17 11.37 2.87
N HIS A 315 14.29 11.66 1.57
CA HIS A 315 15.14 10.91 0.65
C HIS A 315 16.17 11.85 0.00
N MET A 316 17.44 11.62 0.27
CA MET A 316 18.55 12.34 -0.34
C MET A 316 19.12 11.43 -1.43
N VAL A 317 18.94 11.80 -2.71
CA VAL A 317 19.18 10.87 -3.82
C VAL A 317 20.02 11.46 -4.94
N THR A 318 20.74 10.61 -5.63
CA THR A 318 21.35 10.83 -6.95
C THR A 318 21.59 9.49 -7.64
N LEU A 319 22.12 9.51 -8.86
CA LEU A 319 22.43 8.28 -9.59
C LEU A 319 23.57 7.51 -8.90
N GLY A 320 23.37 6.21 -8.72
CA GLY A 320 24.37 5.29 -8.24
C GLY A 320 25.19 4.67 -9.37
N THR A 321 25.49 3.36 -9.29
CA THR A 321 26.29 2.66 -10.29
C THR A 321 25.78 1.24 -10.53
N THR A 322 26.47 0.48 -11.36
CA THR A 322 26.16 -0.92 -11.67
C THR A 322 27.05 -1.90 -10.89
N ARG A 323 26.65 -3.16 -10.78
CA ARG A 323 27.44 -4.19 -10.07
C ARG A 323 28.70 -4.63 -10.79
N ASP A 324 28.80 -4.42 -12.09
CA ASP A 324 30.02 -4.66 -12.87
C ASP A 324 31.06 -3.55 -12.73
N ASN A 325 30.74 -2.46 -11.99
CA ASN A 325 31.69 -1.43 -11.64
C ASN A 325 32.86 -2.01 -10.84
N PRO A 326 34.12 -1.70 -11.18
CA PRO A 326 35.28 -2.16 -10.41
C PRO A 326 35.26 -1.80 -8.92
N ASP A 327 34.54 -0.73 -8.56
CA ASP A 327 34.38 -0.28 -7.17
C ASP A 327 33.32 -1.07 -6.37
N TYR A 328 32.59 -1.98 -7.00
CA TYR A 328 31.43 -2.68 -6.40
C TYR A 328 31.70 -3.28 -5.03
N TYR A 329 32.83 -3.99 -4.87
CA TYR A 329 33.16 -4.62 -3.57
C TYR A 329 33.52 -3.60 -2.49
N ALA A 330 34.25 -2.55 -2.86
CA ALA A 330 34.58 -1.46 -1.95
C ALA A 330 33.31 -0.67 -1.56
N ILE A 331 32.40 -0.42 -2.51
CA ILE A 331 31.09 0.17 -2.26
C ILE A 331 30.27 -0.70 -1.30
N SER A 332 30.26 -2.01 -1.47
CA SER A 332 29.54 -2.92 -0.56
C SER A 332 30.01 -2.80 0.88
N VAL A 333 31.33 -2.74 1.11
CA VAL A 333 31.91 -2.56 2.45
C VAL A 333 31.64 -1.15 2.99
N PHE A 334 31.78 -0.12 2.15
CA PHE A 334 31.44 1.25 2.50
C PHE A 334 29.99 1.37 2.93
N ASN A 335 29.06 0.87 2.14
CA ASN A 335 27.63 0.93 2.44
C ASN A 335 27.32 0.28 3.80
N GLN A 336 27.90 -0.89 4.08
CA GLN A 336 27.70 -1.58 5.35
C GLN A 336 28.23 -0.77 6.54
N ALA A 337 29.37 -0.13 6.40
CA ALA A 337 29.97 0.70 7.46
C ALA A 337 29.25 2.04 7.65
N PHE A 338 28.80 2.68 6.55
CA PHE A 338 28.23 4.01 6.57
C PHE A 338 26.74 4.03 6.92
N GLY A 339 25.91 3.22 6.26
CA GLY A 339 24.44 3.28 6.42
C GLY A 339 23.71 1.94 6.34
N GLY A 340 24.42 0.79 6.28
CA GLY A 340 23.85 -0.51 5.99
C GLY A 340 23.35 -1.34 7.18
N GLY A 341 23.39 -0.81 8.39
CA GLY A 341 22.95 -1.57 9.56
C GLY A 341 22.96 -0.79 10.86
N PHE A 342 22.56 -1.46 11.95
CA PHE A 342 22.47 -0.86 13.29
C PHE A 342 23.81 -0.37 13.87
N SER A 343 24.93 -0.87 13.36
CA SER A 343 26.28 -0.43 13.76
C SER A 343 26.88 0.61 12.81
N SER A 344 26.16 1.00 11.75
CA SER A 344 26.63 2.00 10.78
C SER A 344 26.70 3.41 11.36
N ARG A 345 27.51 4.29 10.73
CA ARG A 345 27.69 5.66 11.20
C ARG A 345 26.38 6.44 11.23
N LEU A 346 25.62 6.45 10.13
CA LEU A 346 24.32 7.15 10.06
C LEU A 346 23.37 6.71 11.16
N PHE A 347 23.27 5.40 11.39
CA PHE A 347 22.36 4.88 12.41
C PHE A 347 22.81 5.27 13.83
N ASN A 348 24.11 5.12 14.12
CA ASN A 348 24.66 5.47 15.42
C ASN A 348 24.57 6.95 15.72
N ASP A 349 24.84 7.84 14.75
CA ASP A 349 24.77 9.26 14.99
C ASP A 349 23.31 9.76 15.02
N ILE A 350 22.55 9.58 13.95
CA ILE A 350 21.24 10.21 13.79
C ILE A 350 20.20 9.57 14.70
N ARG A 351 20.18 8.22 14.81
CA ARG A 351 19.19 7.52 15.64
C ARG A 351 19.64 7.35 17.08
N THR A 352 20.85 6.77 17.30
CA THR A 352 21.23 6.32 18.65
C THR A 352 21.70 7.49 19.51
N LYS A 353 22.55 8.37 19.00
CA LYS A 353 23.12 9.49 19.77
C LYS A 353 22.18 10.69 19.81
N ARG A 354 21.66 11.12 18.67
CA ARG A 354 20.82 12.32 18.58
C ARG A 354 19.33 12.04 18.79
N GLY A 355 18.86 10.80 18.59
CA GLY A 355 17.44 10.45 18.76
C GLY A 355 16.51 11.10 17.73
N LEU A 356 17.03 11.52 16.58
CA LEU A 356 16.29 12.29 15.58
C LEU A 356 15.41 11.40 14.70
N ALA A 357 15.78 10.15 14.46
CA ALA A 357 15.08 9.30 13.51
C ALA A 357 14.68 7.96 14.11
N TYR A 358 13.52 7.43 13.70
CA TYR A 358 13.16 6.04 13.96
C TYR A 358 13.96 5.07 13.08
N GLY A 359 14.17 5.44 11.83
CA GLY A 359 14.96 4.69 10.86
C GLY A 359 15.80 5.62 10.01
N VAL A 360 17.06 5.25 9.82
CA VAL A 360 17.99 5.94 8.92
C VAL A 360 18.93 4.92 8.32
N GLY A 361 19.23 5.08 7.06
CA GLY A 361 20.18 4.23 6.35
C GLY A 361 20.38 4.70 4.92
N GLY A 362 21.32 4.08 4.25
CA GLY A 362 21.58 4.40 2.85
C GLY A 362 22.98 4.00 2.38
N GLY A 363 23.27 4.37 1.15
CA GLY A 363 24.56 4.10 0.51
C GLY A 363 24.47 4.26 -1.01
N VAL A 364 25.52 3.84 -1.68
CA VAL A 364 25.62 3.86 -3.14
C VAL A 364 24.90 2.63 -3.71
N GLY A 365 23.75 2.83 -4.36
CA GLY A 365 23.00 1.74 -4.97
C GLY A 365 23.71 1.15 -6.18
N THR A 366 23.62 -0.19 -6.30
CA THR A 366 24.22 -0.96 -7.40
C THR A 366 23.23 -1.98 -7.91
N ASN A 367 22.84 -1.92 -9.19
CA ASN A 367 21.98 -2.90 -9.82
C ASN A 367 22.74 -3.73 -10.86
N PHE A 368 22.15 -4.83 -11.33
CA PHE A 368 22.79 -5.72 -12.31
C PHE A 368 22.83 -5.12 -13.72
N GLY A 369 21.69 -4.70 -14.24
CA GLY A 369 21.52 -4.29 -15.63
C GLY A 369 21.49 -2.79 -15.85
N HIS A 370 21.39 -1.99 -14.77
CA HIS A 370 21.28 -0.53 -14.81
C HIS A 370 21.88 0.08 -13.53
N PRO A 371 22.19 1.40 -13.51
CA PRO A 371 22.66 2.05 -12.29
C PRO A 371 21.63 1.96 -11.16
N GLY A 372 22.10 1.66 -9.94
CA GLY A 372 21.28 1.82 -8.75
C GLY A 372 21.09 3.29 -8.38
N ILE A 373 20.41 3.57 -7.29
CA ILE A 373 20.25 4.91 -6.74
C ILE A 373 21.15 5.06 -5.50
N LEU A 374 22.04 6.04 -5.49
CA LEU A 374 22.63 6.50 -4.25
C LEU A 374 21.52 7.17 -3.45
N GLN A 375 21.26 6.67 -2.24
CA GLN A 375 20.18 7.14 -1.39
C GLN A 375 20.59 7.16 0.06
N ILE A 376 20.20 8.21 0.79
CA ILE A 376 20.06 8.24 2.24
C ILE A 376 18.60 8.47 2.54
N ALA A 377 17.95 7.54 3.24
CA ALA A 377 16.56 7.62 3.63
C ALA A 377 16.45 7.81 5.15
N ILE A 378 15.62 8.76 5.58
CA ILE A 378 15.41 9.10 6.99
C ILE A 378 13.91 9.21 7.25
N GLY A 379 13.42 8.43 8.23
CA GLY A 379 12.08 8.60 8.80
C GLY A 379 12.18 9.30 10.14
N THR A 380 11.67 10.52 10.25
CA THR A 380 11.80 11.37 11.44
C THR A 380 10.44 11.96 11.85
N LYS A 381 10.36 12.49 13.07
CA LYS A 381 9.22 13.33 13.46
C LYS A 381 9.26 14.64 12.68
N SER A 382 8.08 15.20 12.34
CA SER A 382 8.01 16.49 11.64
C SER A 382 8.82 17.58 12.32
N GLN A 383 8.85 17.62 13.68
CA GLN A 383 9.59 18.59 14.49
C GLN A 383 11.12 18.41 14.49
N SER A 384 11.64 17.43 13.76
CA SER A 384 13.10 17.17 13.67
C SER A 384 13.58 17.09 12.21
N THR A 385 12.77 17.56 11.26
CA THR A 385 13.00 17.38 9.82
C THR A 385 14.30 18.04 9.36
N ILE A 386 14.50 19.32 9.69
CA ILE A 386 15.67 20.07 9.23
C ILE A 386 16.92 19.64 9.99
N GLU A 387 16.81 19.39 11.29
CA GLU A 387 17.91 18.88 12.09
C GLU A 387 18.41 17.52 11.60
N ALA A 388 17.52 16.61 11.19
CA ALA A 388 17.87 15.31 10.64
C ALA A 388 18.61 15.41 9.29
N ILE A 389 18.20 16.35 8.41
CA ILE A 389 18.90 16.63 7.15
C ILE A 389 20.31 17.16 7.45
N GLN A 390 20.44 18.11 8.40
CA GLN A 390 21.72 18.68 8.78
C GLN A 390 22.65 17.63 9.38
N ALA A 391 22.14 16.73 10.22
CA ALA A 391 22.91 15.63 10.78
C ALA A 391 23.45 14.70 9.69
N ALA A 392 22.63 14.34 8.69
CA ALA A 392 23.10 13.54 7.55
C ALA A 392 24.19 14.25 6.73
N TYR A 393 24.09 15.55 6.54
CA TYR A 393 25.13 16.33 5.89
C TYR A 393 26.43 16.39 6.71
N GLU A 394 26.32 16.52 8.04
CA GLU A 394 27.47 16.47 8.95
C GLU A 394 28.18 15.11 8.87
N ASP A 395 27.42 14.01 8.82
CA ASP A 395 27.98 12.65 8.66
C ASP A 395 28.69 12.49 7.32
N ILE A 396 28.15 13.04 6.22
CA ILE A 396 28.83 13.04 4.91
C ILE A 396 30.13 13.86 4.95
N ASP A 397 30.09 15.08 5.51
CA ASP A 397 31.27 15.94 5.63
C ASP A 397 32.34 15.33 6.56
N ASP A 398 31.89 14.54 7.54
CA ASP A 398 32.75 13.89 8.50
C ASP A 398 33.59 12.76 7.89
N LEU A 399 33.14 12.15 6.80
CA LEU A 399 33.92 11.15 6.07
C LEU A 399 35.29 11.64 5.61
N ALA A 400 35.41 12.93 5.28
CA ALA A 400 36.68 13.55 4.89
C ALA A 400 37.60 13.84 6.09
N ARG A 401 37.00 14.17 7.24
CA ARG A 401 37.76 14.52 8.48
C ARG A 401 38.10 13.28 9.29
N HIS A 402 37.20 12.36 9.36
CA HIS A 402 37.29 11.09 10.08
C HIS A 402 36.98 9.93 9.11
N PRO A 403 37.95 9.48 8.31
CA PRO A 403 37.78 8.37 7.39
C PRO A 403 37.28 7.12 8.11
N ILE A 404 36.61 6.23 7.36
CA ILE A 404 36.18 4.92 7.89
C ILE A 404 37.40 4.16 8.40
N THR A 405 37.38 3.75 9.65
CA THR A 405 38.50 3.10 10.34
C THR A 405 38.64 1.64 9.97
N ASP A 406 39.83 1.07 10.20
CA ASP A 406 40.07 -0.37 9.99
C ASP A 406 39.14 -1.25 10.83
N GLU A 407 38.75 -0.82 12.05
CA GLU A 407 37.82 -1.53 12.91
C GLU A 407 36.40 -1.54 12.30
N GLU A 408 35.89 -0.41 11.84
CA GLU A 408 34.59 -0.32 11.17
C GLU A 408 34.55 -1.15 9.88
N ILE A 409 35.65 -1.13 9.12
CA ILE A 409 35.78 -1.92 7.89
C ILE A 409 35.80 -3.41 8.22
N GLN A 410 36.52 -3.83 9.25
CA GLN A 410 36.52 -5.24 9.66
C GLN A 410 35.14 -5.69 10.11
N HIS A 411 34.45 -4.90 10.92
CA HIS A 411 33.07 -5.17 11.32
C HIS A 411 32.11 -5.24 10.11
N ALA A 412 32.26 -4.34 9.15
CA ALA A 412 31.45 -4.36 7.92
C ALA A 412 31.71 -5.64 7.08
N LYS A 413 32.98 -6.02 6.90
CA LYS A 413 33.35 -7.25 6.22
C LYS A 413 32.79 -8.49 6.94
N ASP A 414 32.94 -8.56 8.26
CA ASP A 414 32.43 -9.67 9.06
C ASP A 414 30.90 -9.77 8.95
N ALA A 415 30.19 -8.64 9.00
CA ALA A 415 28.75 -8.61 8.80
C ALA A 415 28.35 -9.12 7.41
N ILE A 416 29.01 -8.66 6.34
CA ILE A 416 28.75 -9.11 4.96
C ILE A 416 29.04 -10.60 4.80
N LEU A 417 30.20 -11.06 5.28
CA LEU A 417 30.63 -12.46 5.08
C LEU A 417 29.81 -13.43 5.95
N ASN A 418 29.42 -13.05 7.16
CA ASN A 418 28.57 -13.87 8.00
C ASN A 418 27.13 -13.92 7.48
N ALA A 419 26.60 -12.79 6.96
CA ALA A 419 25.28 -12.77 6.33
C ALA A 419 25.24 -13.50 4.98
N PHE A 420 26.39 -13.74 4.34
CA PHE A 420 26.47 -14.34 3.02
C PHE A 420 25.88 -15.75 2.96
N VAL A 421 26.04 -16.55 4.02
CA VAL A 421 25.50 -17.93 4.08
C VAL A 421 23.97 -17.93 3.94
N PHE A 422 23.28 -16.91 4.47
CA PHE A 422 21.81 -16.81 4.38
C PHE A 422 21.28 -16.41 2.98
N ARG A 423 22.17 -16.04 2.07
CA ARG A 423 21.82 -15.84 0.65
C ARG A 423 21.75 -17.15 -0.12
N LEU A 424 22.33 -18.22 0.41
CA LEU A 424 22.54 -19.50 -0.27
C LEU A 424 22.19 -20.66 0.65
N ASP A 425 21.34 -20.46 1.65
CA ASP A 425 20.97 -21.45 2.65
C ASP A 425 19.94 -22.47 2.16
N SER A 426 19.44 -22.31 0.92
CA SER A 426 18.53 -23.27 0.28
C SER A 426 18.88 -23.48 -1.20
N PRO A 427 18.53 -24.66 -1.76
CA PRO A 427 18.68 -24.95 -3.18
C PRO A 427 18.03 -23.90 -4.09
N ASP A 428 16.83 -23.42 -3.72
CA ASP A 428 16.07 -22.41 -4.48
C ASP A 428 16.79 -21.06 -4.56
N LYS A 429 17.41 -20.63 -3.46
CA LYS A 429 18.20 -19.39 -3.46
C LYS A 429 19.42 -19.50 -4.35
N ILE A 430 20.09 -20.66 -4.34
CA ILE A 430 21.24 -20.92 -5.22
C ILE A 430 20.80 -20.91 -6.68
N LEU A 431 19.69 -21.60 -6.99
CA LEU A 431 19.08 -21.62 -8.32
C LEU A 431 18.72 -20.21 -8.79
N SER A 432 18.03 -19.45 -7.96
CA SER A 432 17.62 -18.07 -8.25
C SER A 432 18.81 -17.17 -8.56
N GLU A 433 19.87 -17.22 -7.75
CA GLU A 433 21.10 -16.44 -7.99
C GLU A 433 21.76 -16.83 -9.33
N ARG A 434 21.80 -18.12 -9.68
CA ARG A 434 22.36 -18.58 -10.97
C ARG A 434 21.53 -18.08 -12.15
N MET A 435 20.20 -18.10 -12.04
CA MET A 435 19.31 -17.58 -13.07
C MET A 435 19.49 -16.07 -13.26
N VAL A 436 19.70 -15.32 -12.17
CA VAL A 436 19.96 -13.88 -12.22
C VAL A 436 21.28 -13.59 -12.94
N TYR A 437 22.35 -14.34 -12.65
CA TYR A 437 23.64 -14.15 -13.35
C TYR A 437 23.54 -14.47 -14.84
N GLU A 438 22.87 -15.56 -15.21
CA GLU A 438 22.59 -15.90 -16.59
C GLU A 438 21.78 -14.82 -17.29
N TYR A 439 20.76 -14.27 -16.60
CA TYR A 439 19.88 -13.23 -17.12
C TYR A 439 20.64 -11.95 -17.50
N TYR A 440 21.53 -11.50 -16.62
CA TYR A 440 22.30 -10.26 -16.82
C TYR A 440 23.67 -10.47 -17.46
N GLY A 441 24.05 -11.72 -17.79
CA GLY A 441 25.32 -12.05 -18.43
C GLY A 441 26.53 -11.97 -17.50
N TYR A 442 26.33 -12.18 -16.19
CA TYR A 442 27.42 -12.23 -15.22
C TYR A 442 28.13 -13.61 -15.24
N PRO A 443 29.43 -13.65 -14.92
CA PRO A 443 30.15 -14.93 -14.87
C PRO A 443 29.52 -15.89 -13.87
N PRO A 444 29.50 -17.20 -14.16
CA PRO A 444 28.92 -18.21 -13.26
C PRO A 444 29.63 -18.31 -11.90
N ASP A 445 30.90 -17.89 -11.82
CA ASP A 445 31.70 -17.85 -10.60
C ASP A 445 31.64 -16.49 -9.86
N TRP A 446 30.72 -15.61 -10.24
CA TRP A 446 30.55 -14.28 -9.62
C TRP A 446 30.42 -14.38 -8.11
N LEU A 447 29.63 -15.34 -7.63
CA LEU A 447 29.34 -15.52 -6.21
C LEU A 447 30.58 -15.99 -5.44
N ASP A 448 31.37 -16.92 -6.04
CA ASP A 448 32.60 -17.40 -5.43
C ASP A 448 33.64 -16.28 -5.32
N LYS A 449 33.69 -15.42 -6.34
CA LYS A 449 34.55 -14.22 -6.37
C LYS A 449 34.12 -13.19 -5.32
N TYR A 450 32.81 -13.04 -5.07
CA TYR A 450 32.30 -12.01 -4.17
C TYR A 450 32.92 -12.08 -2.78
N GLN A 451 32.93 -13.26 -2.15
CA GLN A 451 33.55 -13.41 -0.82
C GLN A 451 35.05 -13.12 -0.84
N ALA A 452 35.73 -13.60 -1.87
CA ALA A 452 37.18 -13.41 -2.00
C ALA A 452 37.52 -11.93 -2.18
N GLU A 453 36.77 -11.23 -2.99
CA GLU A 453 36.98 -9.80 -3.25
C GLU A 453 36.62 -8.90 -2.03
N ILE A 454 35.52 -9.21 -1.32
CA ILE A 454 35.18 -8.52 -0.06
C ILE A 454 36.32 -8.63 0.95
N LYS A 455 36.94 -9.81 1.10
CA LYS A 455 38.08 -10.01 2.01
C LYS A 455 39.28 -9.14 1.67
N LYS A 456 39.52 -8.86 0.39
CA LYS A 456 40.64 -8.06 -0.11
C LYS A 456 40.46 -6.54 0.05
N VAL A 457 39.24 -6.07 0.17
CA VAL A 457 38.95 -4.62 0.29
C VAL A 457 39.76 -4.00 1.43
N THR A 458 40.44 -2.92 1.16
CA THR A 458 41.28 -2.19 2.11
C THR A 458 40.61 -0.89 2.60
N ALA A 459 41.13 -0.28 3.67
CA ALA A 459 40.68 1.04 4.12
C ALA A 459 40.88 2.11 3.03
N ALA A 460 41.95 2.01 2.26
CA ALA A 460 42.19 2.91 1.14
C ALA A 460 41.10 2.80 0.07
N ASP A 461 40.63 1.60 -0.24
CA ASP A 461 39.53 1.39 -1.20
C ASP A 461 38.21 1.94 -0.71
N VAL A 462 37.85 1.69 0.56
CA VAL A 462 36.61 2.17 1.18
C VAL A 462 36.59 3.69 1.23
N ASN A 463 37.68 4.31 1.69
CA ASN A 463 37.73 5.78 1.78
C ASN A 463 37.83 6.45 0.41
N ARG A 464 38.43 5.79 -0.59
CA ARG A 464 38.43 6.27 -1.97
C ARG A 464 37.02 6.27 -2.56
N VAL A 465 36.22 5.22 -2.35
CA VAL A 465 34.83 5.18 -2.86
C VAL A 465 33.93 6.14 -2.07
N ALA A 466 34.13 6.32 -0.76
CA ALA A 466 33.46 7.35 0.02
C ALA A 466 33.69 8.75 -0.60
N ALA A 467 34.95 9.10 -0.86
CA ALA A 467 35.32 10.37 -1.47
C ALA A 467 34.85 10.52 -2.93
N LYS A 468 34.68 9.42 -3.65
CA LYS A 468 34.24 9.42 -5.07
C LYS A 468 32.73 9.59 -5.22
N TYR A 469 31.93 9.04 -4.32
CA TYR A 469 30.46 8.94 -4.50
C TYR A 469 29.67 9.80 -3.51
N MET A 470 30.16 10.01 -2.27
CA MET A 470 29.39 10.72 -1.24
C MET A 470 29.64 12.22 -1.27
N HIS A 471 28.81 12.94 -2.03
CA HIS A 471 28.89 14.39 -2.19
C HIS A 471 27.54 15.02 -1.89
N LYS A 472 27.41 15.72 -0.76
CA LYS A 472 26.15 16.35 -0.34
C LYS A 472 25.61 17.39 -1.34
N ASP A 473 26.50 18.08 -2.05
CA ASP A 473 26.19 19.08 -3.07
C ASP A 473 25.67 18.48 -4.40
N GLN A 474 25.72 17.16 -4.55
CA GLN A 474 25.18 16.46 -5.69
C GLN A 474 23.82 15.80 -5.41
N LEU A 475 23.29 15.93 -4.20
CA LEU A 475 22.06 15.26 -3.80
C LEU A 475 20.81 16.12 -4.08
N ALA A 476 19.79 15.51 -4.65
CA ALA A 476 18.42 16.00 -4.60
C ALA A 476 17.79 15.51 -3.28
N VAL A 477 17.37 16.44 -2.43
CA VAL A 477 16.80 16.16 -1.12
C VAL A 477 15.30 16.33 -1.19
N LEU A 478 14.59 15.22 -1.23
CA LEU A 478 13.12 15.19 -1.17
C LEU A 478 12.66 15.11 0.27
N VAL A 479 11.70 15.95 0.62
CA VAL A 479 11.01 15.93 1.92
C VAL A 479 9.50 15.79 1.66
N VAL A 480 8.90 14.77 2.24
CA VAL A 480 7.44 14.59 2.29
C VAL A 480 7.00 14.70 3.74
N GLY A 481 6.14 15.66 4.09
CA GLY A 481 5.71 15.83 5.48
C GLY A 481 4.89 17.09 5.73
N ASN A 482 4.45 17.26 6.98
CA ASN A 482 3.66 18.41 7.42
C ASN A 482 4.53 19.61 7.69
N THR A 483 4.54 20.57 6.77
CA THR A 483 5.39 21.77 6.84
C THR A 483 5.08 22.69 8.02
N LYS A 484 3.87 22.63 8.58
CA LYS A 484 3.46 23.42 9.74
C LYS A 484 4.15 22.98 11.02
N ASP A 485 4.58 21.72 11.07
CA ASP A 485 5.20 21.10 12.24
C ASP A 485 6.74 21.02 12.13
N PHE A 486 7.35 21.51 11.06
CA PHE A 486 8.80 21.45 10.92
C PHE A 486 9.49 22.33 11.96
N ASP A 487 10.65 21.87 12.47
CA ASP A 487 11.51 22.62 13.39
C ASP A 487 11.98 23.96 12.81
N LYS A 488 12.18 24.02 11.49
CA LYS A 488 12.47 25.22 10.71
C LYS A 488 11.89 25.07 9.30
N PRO A 489 11.62 26.17 8.59
CA PRO A 489 11.25 26.08 7.18
C PRO A 489 12.34 25.38 6.35
N LEU A 490 11.98 24.51 5.43
CA LEU A 490 12.95 23.83 4.55
C LEU A 490 13.78 24.84 3.73
N SER A 491 13.21 26.01 3.44
CA SER A 491 13.89 27.13 2.77
C SER A 491 15.08 27.69 3.57
N SER A 492 15.22 27.37 4.86
CA SER A 492 16.41 27.72 5.64
C SER A 492 17.68 27.01 5.18
N LEU A 493 17.54 25.90 4.45
CA LEU A 493 18.65 25.16 3.86
C LEU A 493 19.00 25.63 2.44
N GLY A 494 18.06 26.26 1.73
CA GLY A 494 18.24 26.73 0.34
C GLY A 494 16.93 26.89 -0.40
N ALA A 495 17.01 27.14 -1.70
CA ALA A 495 15.84 27.26 -2.56
C ALA A 495 15.07 25.92 -2.63
N VAL A 496 13.76 25.98 -2.39
CA VAL A 496 12.87 24.82 -2.38
C VAL A 496 12.01 24.82 -3.63
N LYS A 497 11.89 23.65 -4.25
CA LYS A 497 10.96 23.38 -5.35
C LYS A 497 9.87 22.44 -4.85
N GLU A 498 8.64 22.86 -4.89
CA GLU A 498 7.50 21.98 -4.64
C GLU A 498 7.25 21.06 -5.83
N ILE A 499 6.90 19.82 -5.53
CA ILE A 499 6.49 18.81 -6.51
C ILE A 499 4.98 18.62 -6.37
N ASP A 500 4.27 18.83 -7.48
CA ASP A 500 2.86 18.50 -7.59
C ASP A 500 2.71 16.99 -7.83
N ILE A 501 1.96 16.34 -6.94
CA ILE A 501 1.63 14.90 -7.00
C ILE A 501 0.15 14.66 -7.28
N THR A 502 -0.57 15.67 -7.75
CA THR A 502 -1.98 15.55 -8.12
C THR A 502 -2.17 14.40 -9.11
N ILE A 503 -3.10 13.53 -8.80
CA ILE A 503 -3.45 12.40 -9.66
C ILE A 503 -4.35 12.93 -10.78
N PRO A 504 -3.96 12.78 -12.06
CA PRO A 504 -4.84 13.15 -13.17
C PRO A 504 -6.14 12.35 -13.14
N PRO A 505 -7.31 12.96 -13.44
CA PRO A 505 -8.58 12.25 -13.42
C PRO A 505 -8.66 11.17 -14.50
N PRO A 506 -9.57 10.20 -14.36
CA PRO A 506 -9.88 9.20 -15.39
C PRO A 506 -10.25 9.84 -16.73
N PRO A 507 -9.97 9.16 -17.87
CA PRO A 507 -10.35 9.67 -19.20
C PRO A 507 -11.86 9.90 -19.32
N GLY A 508 -12.24 11.11 -19.76
CA GLY A 508 -13.64 11.51 -19.92
C GLY A 508 -14.25 12.18 -18.69
N GLU A 509 -13.66 12.02 -17.54
CA GLU A 509 -13.94 12.90 -16.40
C GLU A 509 -13.17 14.20 -16.63
N LYS A 510 -13.89 15.31 -16.80
CA LYS A 510 -13.25 16.61 -16.66
C LYS A 510 -12.61 16.59 -15.28
N GLN A 511 -11.34 16.98 -15.19
CA GLN A 511 -10.77 17.40 -13.92
C GLN A 511 -11.88 18.25 -13.30
N ALA A 512 -12.54 17.72 -12.27
CA ALA A 512 -13.22 18.59 -11.35
C ALA A 512 -12.09 19.51 -10.94
N ALA A 513 -12.05 20.68 -11.58
CA ALA A 513 -11.16 21.72 -11.13
C ALA A 513 -11.32 21.66 -9.63
N SER A 514 -10.23 21.55 -8.90
CA SER A 514 -10.16 22.07 -7.55
C SER A 514 -10.33 23.60 -7.72
N GLU A 515 -11.46 24.02 -8.25
CA GLU A 515 -12.12 25.16 -7.74
C GLU A 515 -12.41 24.76 -6.28
N GLU A 516 -11.45 25.01 -5.39
CA GLU A 516 -11.81 25.80 -4.24
C GLU A 516 -12.62 26.95 -4.83
N THR A 517 -13.89 26.67 -5.10
CA THR A 517 -14.91 27.70 -5.18
C THR A 517 -14.82 28.31 -3.79
N LYS A 518 -14.02 29.39 -3.67
CA LYS A 518 -14.21 30.35 -2.59
C LYS A 518 -15.72 30.50 -2.54
N PRO A 519 -16.38 30.17 -1.41
CA PRO A 519 -17.83 30.16 -1.35
C PRO A 519 -18.28 31.49 -1.92
N ALA A 520 -19.06 31.44 -3.01
CA ALA A 520 -19.62 32.65 -3.59
C ALA A 520 -20.42 33.29 -2.46
N ALA A 521 -20.22 34.58 -2.22
CA ALA A 521 -20.95 35.27 -1.16
C ALA A 521 -22.44 35.01 -1.36
N SER A 522 -23.18 34.78 -0.25
CA SER A 522 -24.62 34.57 -0.29
C SER A 522 -25.29 35.63 -1.18
N ASN A 523 -26.19 35.21 -2.07
CA ASN A 523 -27.02 36.13 -2.81
C ASN A 523 -28.43 36.19 -2.21
N ALA A 524 -29.16 37.28 -2.45
CA ALA A 524 -30.50 37.51 -1.88
C ALA A 524 -31.48 36.40 -2.27
N GLU A 525 -31.33 35.82 -3.46
CA GLU A 525 -32.16 34.74 -3.98
C GLU A 525 -31.89 33.41 -3.27
N GLY A 526 -30.61 33.12 -3.01
CA GLY A 526 -30.18 31.94 -2.24
C GLY A 526 -30.63 32.00 -0.79
N GLN A 527 -30.53 33.18 -0.14
CA GLN A 527 -31.01 33.36 1.22
C GLN A 527 -32.55 33.21 1.28
N ALA A 528 -33.27 33.76 0.31
CA ALA A 528 -34.72 33.58 0.23
C ALA A 528 -35.14 32.12 0.03
N LEU A 529 -34.35 31.35 -0.76
CA LEU A 529 -34.57 29.92 -0.98
C LEU A 529 -34.27 29.11 0.28
N ALA A 530 -33.18 29.40 0.99
CA ALA A 530 -32.86 28.79 2.28
C ALA A 530 -33.95 29.03 3.34
N ALA A 531 -34.43 30.28 3.45
CA ALA A 531 -35.53 30.62 4.34
C ALA A 531 -36.85 29.91 3.98
N LYS A 532 -37.07 29.66 2.67
CA LYS A 532 -38.22 28.89 2.20
C LYS A 532 -38.13 27.43 2.60
N VAL A 533 -36.96 26.80 2.44
CA VAL A 533 -36.68 25.41 2.91
C VAL A 533 -36.92 25.34 4.43
N ALA A 534 -36.31 26.25 5.20
CA ALA A 534 -36.47 26.28 6.63
C ALA A 534 -37.97 26.43 7.05
N THR A 535 -38.75 27.26 6.32
CA THR A 535 -40.20 27.40 6.53
C THR A 535 -40.94 26.09 6.26
N ALA A 536 -40.61 25.41 5.15
CA ALA A 536 -41.22 24.13 4.76
C ALA A 536 -40.91 23.00 5.74
N MET A 537 -39.73 23.03 6.38
CA MET A 537 -39.31 22.05 7.37
C MET A 537 -39.84 22.31 8.79
N GLY A 538 -40.56 23.40 9.05
CA GLY A 538 -41.19 23.68 10.35
C GLY A 538 -40.93 25.07 10.92
N GLY A 539 -40.17 25.91 10.23
CA GLY A 539 -39.83 27.27 10.58
C GLY A 539 -38.52 27.41 11.35
N LEU A 540 -37.77 28.46 11.01
CA LEU A 540 -36.41 28.69 11.52
C LEU A 540 -36.30 28.67 13.05
N PRO A 541 -37.18 29.35 13.84
CA PRO A 541 -37.05 29.32 15.31
C PRO A 541 -37.21 27.92 15.91
N ARG A 542 -38.01 27.07 15.26
CA ARG A 542 -38.20 25.69 15.70
C ARG A 542 -36.98 24.82 15.33
N LEU A 543 -36.46 24.96 14.12
CA LEU A 543 -35.24 24.26 13.69
C LEU A 543 -34.05 24.64 14.60
N GLN A 544 -33.88 25.91 14.94
CA GLN A 544 -32.86 26.40 15.87
C GLN A 544 -33.00 25.88 17.31
N SER A 545 -34.20 25.42 17.69
CA SER A 545 -34.43 24.81 19.01
C SER A 545 -34.00 23.34 19.11
N VAL A 546 -33.62 22.71 17.99
CA VAL A 546 -33.19 21.32 17.96
C VAL A 546 -31.81 21.21 18.57
N LYS A 547 -31.67 20.38 19.61
CA LYS A 547 -30.42 20.09 20.29
C LYS A 547 -29.98 18.64 20.09
N THR A 548 -30.94 17.74 20.00
CA THR A 548 -30.69 16.30 19.83
C THR A 548 -31.67 15.71 18.82
N LEU A 549 -31.24 14.71 18.09
CA LEU A 549 -32.08 13.89 17.22
C LEU A 549 -31.81 12.40 17.53
N HIS A 550 -32.88 11.60 17.48
CA HIS A 550 -32.78 10.15 17.42
C HIS A 550 -33.49 9.65 16.17
N LEU A 551 -32.74 8.95 15.33
CA LEU A 551 -33.15 8.47 14.01
C LEU A 551 -33.05 6.96 13.98
N ALA A 552 -34.19 6.26 13.81
CA ALA A 552 -34.19 4.82 13.60
C ALA A 552 -34.64 4.52 12.16
N PHE A 553 -33.81 3.84 11.40
CA PHE A 553 -34.08 3.54 10.00
C PHE A 553 -33.54 2.16 9.61
N THR A 554 -33.92 1.69 8.42
CA THR A 554 -33.32 0.54 7.78
C THR A 554 -32.59 0.97 6.52
N GLU A 555 -31.39 0.46 6.33
CA GLU A 555 -30.62 0.63 5.10
C GLU A 555 -30.57 -0.67 4.32
N THR A 556 -30.85 -0.60 3.01
CA THR A 556 -30.78 -1.71 2.08
C THR A 556 -29.73 -1.42 1.02
N GLU A 557 -28.71 -2.24 0.92
CA GLU A 557 -27.62 -2.14 -0.07
C GLU A 557 -27.70 -3.29 -1.06
N GLY A 558 -27.53 -2.99 -2.36
CA GLY A 558 -27.24 -3.98 -3.40
C GLY A 558 -28.11 -5.25 -3.45
N GLY A 559 -29.36 -5.20 -2.89
CA GLY A 559 -30.26 -6.36 -2.80
C GLY A 559 -30.09 -7.20 -1.54
N GLU A 560 -29.25 -6.79 -0.60
CA GLU A 560 -29.09 -7.41 0.72
C GLU A 560 -30.34 -7.13 1.62
N PRO A 561 -30.57 -7.96 2.66
CA PRO A 561 -31.62 -7.70 3.63
C PRO A 561 -31.48 -6.33 4.32
N PRO A 562 -32.58 -5.62 4.62
CA PRO A 562 -32.54 -4.35 5.31
C PRO A 562 -31.81 -4.45 6.67
N THR A 563 -30.79 -3.63 6.88
CA THR A 563 -30.03 -3.54 8.12
C THR A 563 -30.60 -2.45 9.02
N PRO A 564 -31.04 -2.74 10.27
CA PRO A 564 -31.48 -1.73 11.21
C PRO A 564 -30.31 -0.89 11.72
N ILE A 565 -30.50 0.44 11.72
CA ILE A 565 -29.53 1.43 12.19
C ILE A 565 -30.24 2.43 13.09
N ASP A 566 -29.65 2.71 14.26
CA ASP A 566 -30.06 3.76 15.17
C ASP A 566 -28.97 4.83 15.25
N VAL A 567 -29.33 6.10 15.05
CA VAL A 567 -28.42 7.25 15.12
C VAL A 567 -28.89 8.22 16.15
N THR A 568 -28.03 8.57 17.09
CA THR A 568 -28.28 9.65 18.06
C THR A 568 -27.30 10.78 17.78
N LEU A 569 -27.85 11.95 17.45
CA LEU A 569 -27.10 13.19 17.26
C LEU A 569 -27.30 14.13 18.46
N ALA A 570 -26.22 14.74 18.91
CA ALA A 570 -26.26 15.87 19.82
C ALA A 570 -25.44 17.00 19.19
N PHE A 571 -26.16 18.01 18.68
CA PHE A 571 -25.54 19.12 17.99
C PHE A 571 -24.77 20.04 18.95
N PRO A 572 -23.62 20.61 18.49
CA PRO A 572 -23.12 20.59 17.10
C PRO A 572 -22.09 19.49 16.80
N ASP A 573 -21.70 18.64 17.75
CA ASP A 573 -20.41 17.95 17.65
C ASP A 573 -20.39 16.50 18.18
N SER A 574 -21.53 15.87 18.41
CA SER A 574 -21.55 14.51 18.97
C SER A 574 -22.53 13.61 18.21
N MET A 575 -22.04 12.45 17.78
CA MET A 575 -22.78 11.45 17.02
C MET A 575 -22.49 10.04 17.55
N ARG A 576 -23.56 9.26 17.70
CA ARG A 576 -23.55 7.84 18.04
C ARG A 576 -24.33 7.07 16.99
N VAL A 577 -23.75 6.04 16.41
CA VAL A 577 -24.38 5.16 15.43
C VAL A 577 -24.34 3.73 15.98
N GLU A 578 -25.47 3.05 15.93
CA GLU A 578 -25.66 1.66 16.35
C GLU A 578 -26.17 0.83 15.17
N VAL A 579 -25.40 -0.14 14.74
CA VAL A 579 -25.72 -0.99 13.58
C VAL A 579 -25.92 -2.42 14.04
N GLN A 580 -27.07 -3.02 13.74
CA GLN A 580 -27.32 -4.44 13.98
C GLN A 580 -26.62 -5.28 12.91
N THR A 581 -25.52 -5.92 13.24
CA THR A 581 -24.79 -6.82 12.34
C THR A 581 -25.04 -8.29 12.67
N PRO A 582 -24.79 -9.23 11.77
CA PRO A 582 -24.86 -10.66 12.07
C PRO A 582 -23.94 -11.10 13.21
N GLN A 583 -22.89 -10.33 13.51
CA GLN A 583 -21.93 -10.58 14.58
C GLN A 583 -22.29 -9.89 15.92
N GLY A 584 -23.38 -9.13 15.94
CA GLY A 584 -23.86 -8.37 17.10
C GLY A 584 -23.94 -6.87 16.86
N LEU A 585 -24.25 -6.13 17.91
CA LEU A 585 -24.37 -4.67 17.85
C LEU A 585 -22.98 -4.03 17.69
N LEU A 586 -22.81 -3.30 16.60
CA LEU A 586 -21.67 -2.39 16.39
C LEU A 586 -22.08 -0.98 16.82
N THR A 587 -21.32 -0.39 17.71
CA THR A 587 -21.50 0.99 18.18
C THR A 587 -20.31 1.83 17.74
N LEU A 588 -20.59 2.97 17.09
CA LEU A 588 -19.61 3.96 16.67
C LEU A 588 -19.94 5.29 17.37
N VAL A 589 -18.95 5.93 17.97
CA VAL A 589 -19.13 7.22 18.65
C VAL A 589 -18.04 8.20 18.21
N ALA A 590 -18.48 9.38 17.79
CA ALA A 590 -17.64 10.54 17.53
C ALA A 590 -18.15 11.74 18.34
N ALA A 591 -17.30 12.30 19.21
CA ALA A 591 -17.60 13.46 20.05
C ALA A 591 -16.29 14.24 20.31
N PRO A 592 -16.30 15.49 20.81
CA PRO A 592 -15.09 16.28 21.01
C PRO A 592 -13.98 15.54 21.75
N ASN A 593 -14.31 14.89 22.85
CA ASN A 593 -13.36 14.19 23.73
C ASN A 593 -13.35 12.66 23.56
N ALA A 594 -14.11 12.12 22.60
CA ALA A 594 -14.21 10.68 22.38
C ALA A 594 -14.27 10.35 20.89
N GLY A 595 -13.64 9.24 20.51
CA GLY A 595 -13.76 8.61 19.20
C GLY A 595 -13.47 7.12 19.39
N PHE A 596 -14.51 6.27 19.32
CA PHE A 596 -14.35 4.85 19.52
C PHE A 596 -15.39 4.02 18.76
N MET A 597 -15.05 2.78 18.54
CA MET A 597 -15.97 1.74 18.09
C MET A 597 -16.01 0.60 19.12
N SER A 598 -17.17 -0.01 19.28
CA SER A 598 -17.37 -1.11 20.22
C SER A 598 -18.24 -2.20 19.62
N MET A 599 -17.86 -3.46 19.82
CA MET A 599 -18.63 -4.65 19.46
C MET A 599 -18.45 -5.70 20.57
N ALA A 600 -19.50 -6.44 20.91
CA ALA A 600 -19.50 -7.34 22.07
C ALA A 600 -18.36 -8.38 22.08
N ASN A 601 -17.95 -8.88 20.92
CA ASN A 601 -16.90 -9.88 20.75
C ASN A 601 -15.49 -9.31 20.50
N MET A 602 -15.36 -7.98 20.27
CA MET A 602 -14.10 -7.32 19.95
C MET A 602 -13.70 -6.25 20.98
N GLY A 603 -14.57 -5.98 21.95
CA GLY A 603 -14.38 -4.92 22.94
C GLY A 603 -14.44 -3.50 22.32
N THR A 604 -13.92 -2.54 23.08
CA THR A 604 -13.93 -1.12 22.67
C THR A 604 -12.56 -0.69 22.17
N GLN A 605 -12.49 -0.20 20.94
CA GLN A 605 -11.27 0.27 20.29
C GLN A 605 -11.38 1.78 19.99
N SER A 606 -10.23 2.45 19.98
CA SER A 606 -10.19 3.87 19.59
C SER A 606 -10.41 4.01 18.08
N MET A 607 -11.20 4.97 17.70
CA MET A 607 -11.46 5.31 16.29
C MET A 607 -10.26 6.09 15.71
N PRO A 608 -9.85 5.82 14.47
CA PRO A 608 -8.86 6.63 13.77
C PRO A 608 -9.33 8.10 13.66
N PRO A 609 -8.42 9.10 13.79
CA PRO A 609 -8.78 10.51 13.71
C PRO A 609 -9.52 10.90 12.43
N ALA A 610 -9.09 10.39 11.27
CA ALA A 610 -9.75 10.65 9.99
C ALA A 610 -11.20 10.15 9.97
N GLN A 611 -11.49 8.97 10.49
CA GLN A 611 -12.84 8.42 10.59
C GLN A 611 -13.73 9.23 11.55
N LYS A 612 -13.15 9.70 12.66
CA LYS A 612 -13.87 10.60 13.57
C LYS A 612 -14.26 11.90 12.88
N THR A 613 -13.33 12.51 12.13
CA THR A 613 -13.56 13.72 11.37
C THR A 613 -14.68 13.53 10.34
N GLU A 614 -14.66 12.41 9.62
CA GLU A 614 -15.68 12.07 8.63
C GLU A 614 -17.07 11.91 9.27
N MET A 615 -17.18 11.20 10.39
CA MET A 615 -18.45 11.07 11.11
C MET A 615 -19.01 12.43 11.56
N LEU A 616 -18.15 13.33 12.04
CA LEU A 616 -18.58 14.67 12.43
C LEU A 616 -18.94 15.54 11.20
N ALA A 617 -18.31 15.35 10.07
CA ALA A 617 -18.72 16.00 8.82
C ALA A 617 -20.11 15.54 8.37
N GLN A 618 -20.41 14.23 8.48
CA GLN A 618 -21.75 13.70 8.19
C GLN A 618 -22.84 14.28 9.10
N LEU A 619 -22.54 14.53 10.39
CA LEU A 619 -23.46 15.21 11.30
C LEU A 619 -23.81 16.61 10.78
N HIS A 620 -22.84 17.33 10.21
CA HIS A 620 -23.06 18.68 9.68
C HIS A 620 -23.80 18.68 8.31
N HIS A 621 -23.94 17.55 7.65
CA HIS A 621 -24.77 17.38 6.44
C HIS A 621 -26.23 17.07 6.75
N ASP A 622 -26.62 16.95 8.04
CA ASP A 622 -28.02 16.76 8.40
C ASP A 622 -28.89 17.91 7.91
N LEU A 623 -30.02 17.60 7.28
CA LEU A 623 -30.91 18.59 6.67
C LEU A 623 -31.46 19.59 7.68
N ILE A 624 -31.77 19.12 8.91
CA ILE A 624 -32.26 19.98 10.00
C ILE A 624 -31.14 20.91 10.47
N TYR A 625 -29.93 20.40 10.59
CA TYR A 625 -28.76 21.19 10.97
C TYR A 625 -28.51 22.33 9.98
N ILE A 626 -28.44 22.03 8.70
CA ILE A 626 -28.22 23.07 7.67
C ILE A 626 -29.36 24.06 7.64
N ALA A 627 -30.63 23.61 7.64
CA ALA A 627 -31.77 24.47 7.59
C ALA A 627 -31.92 25.37 8.84
N ALA A 628 -31.43 24.93 10.00
CA ALA A 628 -31.37 25.72 11.23
C ALA A 628 -30.41 26.92 11.15
N HIS A 629 -29.44 26.88 10.24
CA HIS A 629 -28.43 27.92 10.01
C HIS A 629 -28.75 28.81 8.80
N ALA A 630 -30.01 28.82 8.32
CA ALA A 630 -30.41 29.60 7.14
C ALA A 630 -30.17 31.11 7.25
N ASP A 631 -30.03 31.66 8.46
CA ASP A 631 -29.72 33.07 8.75
C ASP A 631 -28.33 33.30 9.36
N ASP A 632 -27.50 32.22 9.46
CA ASP A 632 -26.17 32.30 10.05
C ASP A 632 -25.16 32.83 9.02
N PRO A 633 -24.43 33.93 9.31
CA PRO A 633 -23.42 34.48 8.40
C PRO A 633 -22.20 33.57 8.17
N ALA A 634 -22.02 32.55 8.98
CA ALA A 634 -20.98 31.56 8.78
C ALA A 634 -21.30 30.61 7.61
N PHE A 635 -22.56 30.57 7.16
CA PHE A 635 -23.00 29.80 5.99
C PHE A 635 -23.18 30.73 4.79
N THR A 636 -22.90 30.21 3.60
CA THR A 636 -23.20 30.88 2.35
C THR A 636 -24.29 30.12 1.61
N PHE A 637 -25.31 30.87 1.15
CA PHE A 637 -26.43 30.35 0.39
C PHE A 637 -26.53 31.09 -0.94
N THR A 638 -26.23 30.35 -2.04
CA THR A 638 -26.17 30.95 -3.39
C THR A 638 -27.14 30.24 -4.32
N ALA A 639 -28.13 30.94 -4.83
CA ALA A 639 -28.98 30.41 -5.89
C ALA A 639 -28.18 30.25 -7.18
N ALA A 640 -28.23 29.05 -7.74
CA ALA A 640 -27.43 28.62 -8.94
C ALA A 640 -28.35 28.30 -10.13
N GLY A 641 -29.52 28.89 -10.21
CA GLY A 641 -30.49 28.72 -11.30
C GLY A 641 -31.50 27.61 -11.07
N THR A 642 -31.92 26.93 -12.12
CA THR A 642 -32.92 25.84 -12.07
C THR A 642 -32.42 24.61 -12.85
N GLU A 643 -32.75 23.44 -12.35
CA GLU A 643 -32.43 22.15 -13.00
C GLU A 643 -33.64 21.20 -12.89
N LYS A 644 -33.87 20.39 -13.92
CA LYS A 644 -35.02 19.50 -13.95
C LYS A 644 -34.76 18.22 -13.14
N ILE A 645 -35.59 17.99 -12.12
CA ILE A 645 -35.63 16.77 -11.32
C ILE A 645 -36.98 16.07 -11.56
N GLY A 646 -36.94 14.96 -12.30
CA GLY A 646 -38.20 14.37 -12.81
C GLY A 646 -39.00 15.36 -13.66
N ASP A 647 -40.25 15.65 -13.25
CA ASP A 647 -41.11 16.60 -13.94
C ASP A 647 -41.08 18.04 -13.30
N ILE A 648 -40.21 18.23 -12.29
CA ILE A 648 -40.15 19.49 -11.54
C ILE A 648 -38.91 20.29 -11.98
N ASP A 649 -39.12 21.58 -12.33
CA ASP A 649 -38.03 22.56 -12.49
C ASP A 649 -37.60 23.03 -11.10
N ALA A 650 -36.64 22.32 -10.52
CA ALA A 650 -36.16 22.57 -9.14
C ALA A 650 -35.24 23.78 -9.11
N ALA A 651 -35.38 24.62 -8.10
CA ALA A 651 -34.45 25.70 -7.83
C ALA A 651 -33.17 25.13 -7.20
N VAL A 652 -32.01 25.56 -7.72
CA VAL A 652 -30.69 25.04 -7.27
C VAL A 652 -30.12 25.99 -6.21
N LEU A 653 -29.75 25.42 -5.06
CA LEU A 653 -29.17 26.15 -3.93
C LEU A 653 -27.80 25.54 -3.58
N ASP A 654 -26.74 26.28 -3.79
CA ASP A 654 -25.39 25.93 -3.31
C ASP A 654 -25.18 26.44 -1.89
N ILE A 655 -24.72 25.60 -1.01
CA ILE A 655 -24.50 25.83 0.40
C ILE A 655 -23.04 25.52 0.72
N ALA A 656 -22.36 26.41 1.43
CA ALA A 656 -20.97 26.24 1.85
C ALA A 656 -20.64 27.14 3.06
N GLY A 657 -19.37 27.22 3.45
CA GLY A 657 -18.91 28.07 4.57
C GLY A 657 -18.55 27.23 5.79
N ALA A 658 -19.36 27.22 6.82
CA ALA A 658 -19.13 26.44 8.04
C ALA A 658 -19.19 24.91 7.82
N ILE A 659 -19.65 24.46 6.66
CA ILE A 659 -19.73 23.07 6.23
C ILE A 659 -19.04 22.88 4.87
N PRO A 660 -18.63 21.65 4.49
CA PRO A 660 -18.26 21.31 3.12
C PRO A 660 -19.41 21.64 2.15
N TRP A 661 -19.06 21.86 0.88
CA TRP A 661 -20.05 22.22 -0.14
C TRP A 661 -21.14 21.15 -0.30
N VAL A 662 -22.42 21.64 -0.28
CA VAL A 662 -23.64 20.87 -0.52
C VAL A 662 -24.50 21.60 -1.53
N ARG A 663 -25.15 20.89 -2.43
CA ARG A 663 -26.13 21.44 -3.36
C ARG A 663 -27.50 20.83 -3.14
N TRP A 664 -28.51 21.69 -2.88
CA TRP A 664 -29.91 21.29 -2.77
C TRP A 664 -30.68 21.63 -4.03
N TYR A 665 -31.55 20.72 -4.45
CA TYR A 665 -32.50 20.88 -5.51
C TYR A 665 -33.90 21.02 -4.85
N VAL A 666 -34.43 22.20 -4.85
CA VAL A 666 -35.63 22.57 -4.06
C VAL A 666 -36.84 22.73 -4.96
N ASP A 667 -37.96 22.09 -4.62
CA ASP A 667 -39.21 22.31 -5.29
C ASP A 667 -39.72 23.77 -5.01
N PRO A 668 -39.84 24.60 -6.05
CA PRO A 668 -40.23 25.98 -5.86
C PRO A 668 -41.66 26.18 -5.35
N LYS A 669 -42.51 25.14 -5.38
CA LYS A 669 -43.88 25.21 -4.85
C LYS A 669 -43.95 24.86 -3.37
N THR A 670 -43.37 23.74 -2.98
CA THR A 670 -43.45 23.22 -1.60
C THR A 670 -42.32 23.69 -0.70
N GLY A 671 -41.16 24.02 -1.23
CA GLY A 671 -39.91 24.25 -0.49
C GLY A 671 -39.20 22.96 -0.03
N TYR A 672 -39.68 21.81 -0.47
CA TYR A 672 -39.04 20.53 -0.14
C TYR A 672 -37.78 20.30 -0.97
N ILE A 673 -36.76 19.69 -0.38
CA ILE A 673 -35.54 19.28 -1.05
C ILE A 673 -35.85 17.97 -1.77
N LEU A 674 -35.71 17.96 -3.09
CA LEU A 674 -35.93 16.77 -3.93
C LEU A 674 -34.69 15.93 -4.03
N ARG A 675 -33.54 16.58 -4.02
CA ARG A 675 -32.20 15.95 -4.18
C ARG A 675 -31.16 16.77 -3.45
N GLU A 676 -30.21 16.09 -2.87
CA GLU A 676 -28.97 16.65 -2.36
C GLU A 676 -27.78 16.11 -3.15
N LYS A 677 -26.76 16.96 -3.43
CA LYS A 677 -25.45 16.55 -3.94
C LYS A 677 -24.35 17.07 -3.03
N TYR A 678 -23.33 16.26 -2.83
CA TYR A 678 -22.17 16.59 -2.00
C TYR A 678 -20.92 15.87 -2.45
N LYS A 679 -19.75 16.30 -1.98
CA LYS A 679 -18.50 15.56 -2.14
C LYS A 679 -18.28 14.74 -0.88
N GLY A 680 -18.21 13.44 -1.00
CA GLY A 680 -17.94 12.52 0.08
C GLY A 680 -16.54 11.93 -0.03
N LEU A 681 -16.06 11.33 1.06
CA LEU A 681 -14.81 10.58 1.10
C LEU A 681 -15.12 9.15 1.53
N ALA A 682 -14.86 8.19 0.64
CA ALA A 682 -14.92 6.77 0.93
C ALA A 682 -13.51 6.20 1.09
N PRO A 683 -13.35 4.98 1.61
CA PRO A 683 -12.05 4.29 1.61
C PRO A 683 -11.44 4.13 0.21
N ALA A 684 -12.27 4.10 -0.83
CA ALA A 684 -11.86 4.06 -2.24
C ALA A 684 -11.47 5.43 -2.82
N GLY A 685 -11.56 6.51 -2.04
CA GLY A 685 -11.28 7.88 -2.47
C GLY A 685 -12.50 8.79 -2.44
N PRO A 686 -12.35 10.06 -2.88
CA PRO A 686 -13.45 11.00 -2.97
C PRO A 686 -14.49 10.54 -4.01
N PHE A 687 -15.76 10.80 -3.73
CA PHE A 687 -16.87 10.46 -4.62
C PHE A 687 -17.90 11.57 -4.70
N ASP A 688 -18.65 11.59 -5.82
CA ASP A 688 -19.85 12.42 -5.95
C ASP A 688 -21.05 11.70 -5.33
N GLY A 689 -21.47 12.23 -4.18
CA GLY A 689 -22.67 11.78 -3.49
C GLY A 689 -23.92 12.46 -4.04
N GLU A 690 -24.98 11.68 -4.25
CA GLU A 690 -26.31 12.18 -4.59
C GLU A 690 -27.33 11.40 -3.78
N THR A 691 -28.26 12.13 -3.12
CA THR A 691 -29.37 11.55 -2.37
C THR A 691 -30.69 12.10 -2.89
N ASP A 692 -31.53 11.23 -3.47
CA ASP A 692 -32.91 11.57 -3.82
C ASP A 692 -33.78 11.46 -2.58
N LEU A 693 -34.51 12.53 -2.26
CA LEU A 693 -35.31 12.66 -1.05
C LEU A 693 -36.82 12.64 -1.39
N SER A 694 -37.56 11.80 -0.70
CA SER A 694 -39.00 11.64 -0.94
C SER A 694 -39.75 11.22 0.33
N ASP A 695 -41.08 11.02 0.23
CA ASP A 695 -41.93 10.65 1.35
C ASP A 695 -41.83 11.65 2.52
N TRP A 696 -42.08 12.92 2.23
CA TRP A 696 -42.05 14.00 3.21
C TRP A 696 -43.22 13.89 4.20
N ARG A 697 -42.91 13.75 5.48
CA ARG A 697 -43.90 13.58 6.56
C ARG A 697 -43.73 14.64 7.62
N ALA A 698 -44.87 15.11 8.15
CA ALA A 698 -44.90 16.03 9.30
C ALA A 698 -45.03 15.24 10.61
N ALA A 699 -44.16 15.53 11.59
CA ALA A 699 -44.17 14.96 12.94
C ALA A 699 -43.69 16.06 13.92
N ASP A 700 -44.42 16.26 15.03
CA ASP A 700 -44.08 17.22 16.12
C ASP A 700 -43.78 18.64 15.62
N GLY A 701 -44.42 19.03 14.51
CA GLY A 701 -44.28 20.36 13.91
C GLY A 701 -43.02 20.52 13.03
N PHE A 702 -42.30 19.46 12.74
CA PHE A 702 -41.24 19.40 11.76
C PHE A 702 -41.67 18.56 10.55
N THR A 703 -41.11 18.87 9.38
CA THR A 703 -41.39 18.12 8.15
C THR A 703 -40.06 17.69 7.55
N GLN A 704 -39.92 16.41 7.28
CA GLN A 704 -38.66 15.84 6.75
C GLN A 704 -38.94 14.64 5.87
N PRO A 705 -37.98 14.23 5.00
CA PRO A 705 -38.13 13.07 4.14
C PRO A 705 -37.92 11.76 4.92
N TYR A 706 -38.70 10.73 4.60
CA TYR A 706 -38.62 9.40 5.21
C TYR A 706 -38.04 8.35 4.27
N LEU A 707 -37.79 8.69 2.99
CA LEU A 707 -37.16 7.81 2.02
C LEU A 707 -36.00 8.55 1.35
N HIS A 708 -34.78 8.01 1.53
CA HIS A 708 -33.57 8.48 0.89
C HIS A 708 -33.03 7.40 -0.04
N LYS A 709 -32.72 7.75 -1.29
CA LYS A 709 -32.05 6.89 -2.24
C LYS A 709 -30.66 7.45 -2.52
N ASN A 710 -29.66 6.76 -2.02
CA ASN A 710 -28.27 7.21 -2.10
C ASN A 710 -27.61 6.68 -3.37
N LYS A 711 -26.83 7.53 -4.01
CA LYS A 711 -26.02 7.20 -5.17
C LYS A 711 -24.60 7.69 -4.98
N GLN A 712 -23.64 6.94 -5.52
CA GLN A 712 -22.25 7.34 -5.60
C GLN A 712 -21.81 7.29 -7.06
N ASN A 713 -21.22 8.37 -7.55
CA ASN A 713 -20.80 8.51 -8.94
C ASN A 713 -21.92 8.09 -9.93
N GLY A 714 -23.17 8.50 -9.62
CA GLY A 714 -24.36 8.24 -10.43
C GLY A 714 -24.97 6.82 -10.31
N LYS A 715 -24.36 5.91 -9.56
CA LYS A 715 -24.87 4.55 -9.33
C LYS A 715 -25.56 4.47 -7.97
N GLU A 716 -26.79 3.93 -7.92
CA GLU A 716 -27.52 3.69 -6.66
C GLU A 716 -26.74 2.66 -5.80
N THR A 717 -26.46 3.05 -4.56
CA THR A 717 -25.70 2.28 -3.57
C THR A 717 -26.57 1.76 -2.45
N SER A 718 -27.49 2.59 -1.94
CA SER A 718 -28.37 2.17 -0.85
C SER A 718 -29.71 2.92 -0.86
N VAL A 719 -30.70 2.31 -0.18
CA VAL A 719 -32.00 2.90 0.11
C VAL A 719 -32.19 2.93 1.61
N VAL A 720 -32.43 4.12 2.17
CA VAL A 720 -32.69 4.35 3.60
C VAL A 720 -34.15 4.68 3.82
N GLU A 721 -34.82 3.88 4.67
CA GLU A 721 -36.20 4.11 5.07
C GLU A 721 -36.27 4.45 6.57
N TYR A 722 -36.65 5.68 6.90
CA TYR A 722 -36.84 6.09 8.28
C TYR A 722 -38.10 5.46 8.88
N LYS A 723 -37.95 4.83 10.04
CA LYS A 723 -39.04 4.21 10.81
C LYS A 723 -39.50 5.14 11.95
N LYS A 724 -38.54 5.86 12.55
CA LYS A 724 -38.78 6.75 13.66
C LYS A 724 -37.82 7.93 13.61
N VAL A 725 -38.34 9.11 13.94
CA VAL A 725 -37.56 10.34 14.13
C VAL A 725 -38.06 11.01 15.40
N GLU A 726 -37.17 11.20 16.36
CA GLU A 726 -37.47 11.92 17.62
C GLU A 726 -36.62 13.19 17.69
N ILE A 727 -37.30 14.30 17.95
CA ILE A 727 -36.66 15.60 18.03
C ILE A 727 -36.57 16.01 19.49
N ASN A 728 -35.37 16.44 19.90
CA ASN A 728 -35.06 16.80 21.28
C ASN A 728 -35.37 15.67 22.32
N PRO A 729 -35.09 14.36 21.99
CA PRO A 729 -35.19 13.36 23.05
C PRO A 729 -34.18 13.67 24.15
N ALA A 730 -34.51 13.25 25.40
CA ALA A 730 -33.55 13.32 26.48
C ALA A 730 -32.40 12.34 26.22
N VAL A 731 -31.19 12.84 26.02
CA VAL A 731 -30.00 12.07 25.72
C VAL A 731 -29.03 12.16 26.90
N ASP A 732 -28.62 11.03 27.47
CA ASP A 732 -27.56 10.99 28.48
C ASP A 732 -26.20 11.27 27.82
N ALA A 733 -25.45 12.25 28.29
CA ALA A 733 -24.12 12.58 27.81
C ALA A 733 -23.14 11.41 27.86
N LYS A 734 -23.37 10.46 28.77
CA LYS A 734 -22.56 9.23 28.89
C LYS A 734 -22.61 8.34 27.64
N LEU A 735 -23.63 8.48 26.80
CA LEU A 735 -23.73 7.74 25.53
C LEU A 735 -22.58 8.08 24.57
N PHE A 736 -21.96 9.25 24.75
CA PHE A 736 -20.83 9.72 23.94
C PHE A 736 -19.48 9.56 24.65
N GLU A 737 -19.45 8.98 25.86
CA GLU A 737 -18.22 8.71 26.59
C GLU A 737 -17.72 7.30 26.30
N LYS A 738 -16.38 7.14 26.24
CA LYS A 738 -15.79 5.80 26.10
C LYS A 738 -16.11 5.00 27.35
N PRO A 739 -16.66 3.79 27.24
CA PRO A 739 -16.89 2.93 28.41
C PRO A 739 -15.61 2.74 29.23
N ALA A 740 -15.70 2.85 30.55
CA ALA A 740 -14.58 2.52 31.43
C ALA A 740 -14.18 1.07 31.15
N ALA A 741 -12.87 0.81 30.97
CA ALA A 741 -12.38 -0.54 30.81
C ALA A 741 -12.86 -1.36 32.03
N GLU A 742 -13.63 -2.40 31.79
CA GLU A 742 -13.98 -3.36 32.86
C GLU A 742 -12.68 -3.89 33.46
N ALA A 743 -12.42 -3.54 34.69
CA ALA A 743 -11.30 -4.05 35.47
C ALA A 743 -11.47 -5.56 35.57
N GLY A 744 -10.66 -6.30 34.79
CA GLY A 744 -10.37 -7.72 34.90
C GLY A 744 -11.43 -8.62 35.51
N ALA A 745 -12.33 -9.18 34.73
CA ALA A 745 -12.87 -10.50 35.02
C ALA A 745 -11.77 -11.53 34.74
N SER A 746 -11.06 -11.95 35.75
CA SER A 746 -10.23 -13.16 35.71
C SER A 746 -11.13 -14.31 35.27
N GLN A 747 -10.88 -14.84 34.10
CA GLN A 747 -11.48 -16.12 33.68
C GLN A 747 -11.01 -17.24 34.62
N PRO A 748 -11.90 -18.19 34.98
CA PRO A 748 -11.60 -19.31 35.87
C PRO A 748 -10.62 -20.33 35.25
#